data_8b52f41b90d7305d9fe0f7e7fb4515f6
#
_entry.id   8b52f41b90d7305d9fe0f7e7fb4515f6
#
_cell.length_a   1.000
_cell.length_b   1.000
_cell.length_c   1.000
_cell.angle_alpha   90.00
_cell.angle_beta   90.00
_cell.angle_gamma   90.00
#
_symmetry.space_group_name_H-M   'P 1'
#
loop_
_entity.id
_entity.type
_entity.pdbx_description
1 polymer ?
#
loop_
_entity_poly.entity_id
_entity_poly.type
_entity_poly.pdbx_seq_one_letter_code
_entity_poly.pdbx_strand_id
1 'polypeptide(L)'
;MMQTFSSQNARHFPEQKLQADLLVAGGGLAGVCAALAAARDGLQVVLVQDRPVLGGNASSEVRLWANGATSHMGNNNRWAREGGIMGEIMEENLWRNKEGNPVLFDMVLLDLVQSQPGLTLLLNTVVTDIEKSDRHLQSVQAFNAINQTRYHVKASQFIDASGDGVLGYLAGAAHRVGAETVEEFGEKMAPGEHFGHKLGHSIYFYTKRTSQPVRFVPPSFALKEITAIPRYKRLTSDLNGCDLWWLEWGGRLDTVHESETIKWELWKIVWGVWDYIKNSGEFPDADNLTIEWVGLIPGKRESRRFLGDTLLCQQDIIEQRDHYDAVAYGGWSIDLHPADGVYSEHDGCRQFHSKGTYTIPFRALYSQSLNNLLLTGRLISATHVAFGSARVMCTCGVLGEVVGRAAAICQQQQLTPAQLAQPAHVTQLQQRLLREGAYIPRQQLANPVSDAHIAVSSTLQLSALPADAGWQPLHSRCALLLPLKAGERLPAITVQLRAKQTQKLQVSLLTSDNPANTCGDQHIANQTITVNDQGSYRLSFDYRADVDRYLFIAFEEQPEIEVALTRQRLPGVMMVFNSLNPRVAKRTRQLNDGDYGVDEFDFWLPRRAPHQVLLAFALETPLKLWHRDYLLNGKLRPEQHTNCWVPALDDAQPAATWRWEQQQHARQITLLFDNDFDHAMETVQMGHAQAVTPHCTTHYRLWLDEMLLVEVRENHHSLCHHAVPQDVSFRQIRLELIASAGALPALYGLHLHQNAAMP
;
A
#
# COMPACT_ATOMS: atom_id res chain seq x y z
N MET A 1 -27.66 15.02 48.14
CA MET A 1 -26.81 14.39 49.18
C MET A 1 -25.37 14.42 48.74
N MET A 2 -24.51 15.18 49.42
CA MET A 2 -23.06 15.12 49.22
C MET A 2 -22.54 13.81 49.80
N GLN A 3 -22.05 12.89 48.98
CA GLN A 3 -21.32 11.73 49.49
C GLN A 3 -19.88 12.18 49.84
N THR A 4 -19.56 12.13 51.13
CA THR A 4 -18.18 12.33 51.61
C THR A 4 -17.42 11.02 51.46
N PHE A 5 -16.43 10.97 50.56
CA PHE A 5 -15.54 9.83 50.40
C PHE A 5 -14.40 9.91 51.42
N SER A 6 -14.16 8.84 52.17
CA SER A 6 -13.04 8.71 53.06
C SER A 6 -11.75 8.50 52.26
N SER A 7 -10.71 9.30 52.50
CA SER A 7 -9.39 9.24 51.88
C SER A 7 -8.51 8.05 52.28
N GLN A 8 -9.03 7.12 53.12
CA GLN A 8 -8.24 6.01 53.70
C GLN A 8 -8.29 4.69 52.95
N ASN A 9 -9.13 4.57 51.89
CA ASN A 9 -9.21 3.34 51.12
C ASN A 9 -8.39 3.46 49.82
N ALA A 10 -7.57 2.44 49.55
CA ALA A 10 -6.93 2.29 48.26
C ALA A 10 -7.97 2.39 47.13
N ARG A 11 -7.62 3.09 46.07
CA ARG A 11 -8.53 3.27 44.92
C ARG A 11 -8.81 1.92 44.25
N HIS A 12 -10.05 1.43 44.38
CA HIS A 12 -10.50 0.24 43.69
C HIS A 12 -11.04 0.58 42.30
N PHE A 13 -10.49 -0.07 41.30
CA PHE A 13 -10.98 0.03 39.92
C PHE A 13 -11.92 -1.14 39.64
N PRO A 14 -13.05 -0.92 38.93
CA PRO A 14 -13.88 -2.01 38.41
C PRO A 14 -13.03 -2.97 37.55
N GLU A 15 -13.33 -4.25 37.64
CA GLU A 15 -12.70 -5.28 36.81
C GLU A 15 -13.71 -5.89 35.85
N GLN A 16 -13.31 -6.07 34.61
CA GLN A 16 -14.06 -6.76 33.56
C GLN A 16 -13.22 -7.92 33.03
N LYS A 17 -13.84 -9.11 33.01
CA LYS A 17 -13.25 -10.32 32.46
C LYS A 17 -13.85 -10.57 31.08
N LEU A 18 -13.01 -10.66 30.07
CA LEU A 18 -13.39 -10.96 28.70
C LEU A 18 -12.76 -12.28 28.27
N GLN A 19 -13.45 -13.00 27.40
CA GLN A 19 -12.94 -14.20 26.74
C GLN A 19 -13.09 -14.04 25.24
N ALA A 20 -12.04 -14.34 24.51
CA ALA A 20 -11.98 -14.24 23.05
C ALA A 20 -11.22 -15.43 22.45
N ASP A 21 -11.35 -15.64 21.17
CA ASP A 21 -10.49 -16.54 20.42
C ASP A 21 -9.13 -15.88 20.15
N LEU A 22 -9.17 -14.56 19.86
CA LEU A 22 -8.01 -13.76 19.53
C LEU A 22 -8.00 -12.41 20.28
N LEU A 23 -6.82 -12.06 20.83
CA LEU A 23 -6.53 -10.70 21.28
C LEU A 23 -5.54 -10.04 20.32
N VAL A 24 -5.87 -8.84 19.85
CA VAL A 24 -4.99 -7.97 19.06
C VAL A 24 -4.60 -6.77 19.92
N ALA A 25 -3.31 -6.58 20.18
CA ALA A 25 -2.78 -5.42 20.89
C ALA A 25 -2.25 -4.39 19.89
N GLY A 26 -2.89 -3.21 19.88
CA GLY A 26 -2.59 -2.08 18.99
C GLY A 26 -3.57 -1.93 17.83
N GLY A 27 -4.16 -0.75 17.71
CA GLY A 27 -5.16 -0.37 16.69
C GLY A 27 -4.61 0.51 15.57
N GLY A 28 -3.30 0.39 15.24
CA GLY A 28 -2.75 0.91 13.99
C GLY A 28 -3.34 0.18 12.78
N LEU A 29 -3.02 0.59 11.54
CA LEU A 29 -3.56 -0.07 10.33
C LEU A 29 -3.33 -1.59 10.33
N ALA A 30 -2.17 -2.04 10.80
CA ALA A 30 -1.88 -3.47 10.94
C ALA A 30 -2.84 -4.19 11.89
N GLY A 31 -3.10 -3.62 13.06
CA GLY A 31 -4.01 -4.22 14.04
C GLY A 31 -5.47 -4.16 13.61
N VAL A 32 -5.89 -3.08 12.93
CA VAL A 32 -7.24 -2.96 12.34
C VAL A 32 -7.45 -4.05 11.29
N CYS A 33 -6.53 -4.19 10.32
CA CYS A 33 -6.62 -5.23 9.30
C CYS A 33 -6.60 -6.64 9.91
N ALA A 34 -5.79 -6.88 10.96
CA ALA A 34 -5.73 -8.16 11.65
C ALA A 34 -7.05 -8.51 12.35
N ALA A 35 -7.61 -7.54 13.07
CA ALA A 35 -8.87 -7.74 13.81
C ALA A 35 -10.05 -7.96 12.86
N LEU A 36 -10.16 -7.18 11.78
CA LEU A 36 -11.20 -7.35 10.75
C LEU A 36 -11.07 -8.71 10.07
N ALA A 37 -9.84 -9.09 9.65
CA ALA A 37 -9.60 -10.38 8.98
C ALA A 37 -10.02 -11.56 9.84
N ALA A 38 -9.60 -11.58 11.10
CA ALA A 38 -9.91 -12.66 12.02
C ALA A 38 -11.41 -12.74 12.36
N ALA A 39 -12.07 -11.59 12.55
CA ALA A 39 -13.51 -11.53 12.84
C ALA A 39 -14.33 -11.99 11.62
N ARG A 40 -13.98 -11.57 10.40
CA ARG A 40 -14.59 -12.05 9.14
C ARG A 40 -14.39 -13.55 8.91
N ASP A 41 -13.34 -14.11 9.47
CA ASP A 41 -13.06 -15.56 9.47
C ASP A 41 -13.73 -16.30 10.64
N GLY A 42 -14.61 -15.61 11.39
CA GLY A 42 -15.51 -16.19 12.40
C GLY A 42 -14.97 -16.22 13.83
N LEU A 43 -13.83 -15.58 14.12
CA LEU A 43 -13.32 -15.52 15.48
C LEU A 43 -14.01 -14.43 16.32
N GLN A 44 -14.10 -14.67 17.63
CA GLN A 44 -14.38 -13.63 18.61
C GLN A 44 -13.08 -12.89 18.93
N VAL A 45 -13.01 -11.61 18.57
CA VAL A 45 -11.79 -10.78 18.62
C VAL A 45 -11.94 -9.67 19.64
N VAL A 46 -10.91 -9.44 20.45
CA VAL A 46 -10.75 -8.23 21.27
C VAL A 46 -9.57 -7.42 20.70
N LEU A 47 -9.86 -6.21 20.22
CA LEU A 47 -8.87 -5.23 19.79
C LEU A 47 -8.64 -4.20 20.87
N VAL A 48 -7.41 -4.13 21.39
CA VAL A 48 -7.00 -3.20 22.45
C VAL A 48 -6.15 -2.09 21.85
N GLN A 49 -6.57 -0.82 22.05
CA GLN A 49 -5.86 0.36 21.55
C GLN A 49 -5.65 1.38 22.68
N ASP A 50 -4.41 1.81 22.88
CA ASP A 50 -4.00 2.75 23.93
C ASP A 50 -4.43 4.20 23.71
N ARG A 51 -4.97 4.51 22.51
CA ARG A 51 -5.38 5.85 22.09
C ARG A 51 -6.89 5.94 21.82
N PRO A 52 -7.44 7.18 21.69
CA PRO A 52 -8.86 7.39 21.46
C PRO A 52 -9.33 7.06 20.03
N VAL A 53 -8.39 6.89 19.09
CA VAL A 53 -8.67 6.64 17.66
C VAL A 53 -7.84 5.47 17.13
N LEU A 54 -8.26 4.94 15.99
CA LEU A 54 -7.55 3.91 15.24
C LEU A 54 -6.62 4.52 14.17
N GLY A 55 -5.81 3.69 13.51
CA GLY A 55 -4.93 4.10 12.40
C GLY A 55 -3.47 4.35 12.79
N GLY A 56 -3.16 4.50 14.07
CA GLY A 56 -1.78 4.70 14.53
C GLY A 56 -1.14 5.96 13.92
N ASN A 57 -0.03 5.82 13.19
CA ASN A 57 0.64 6.96 12.57
C ASN A 57 -0.19 7.63 11.45
N ALA A 58 -1.17 6.94 10.86
CA ALA A 58 -2.07 7.53 9.86
C ALA A 58 -3.26 8.26 10.48
N SER A 59 -3.50 8.12 11.80
CA SER A 59 -4.61 8.76 12.51
C SER A 59 -4.50 10.28 12.55
N SER A 60 -5.59 10.95 12.91
CA SER A 60 -5.63 12.40 13.11
C SER A 60 -4.65 12.92 14.18
N GLU A 61 -4.16 12.05 15.06
CA GLU A 61 -3.19 12.41 16.10
C GLU A 61 -1.76 12.60 15.59
N VAL A 62 -1.39 11.92 14.47
CA VAL A 62 -0.04 11.95 13.89
C VAL A 62 -0.04 12.47 12.46
N ARG A 63 -1.05 12.12 11.67
CA ARG A 63 -1.31 12.59 10.29
C ARG A 63 -0.21 12.27 9.30
N LEU A 64 0.46 11.12 9.43
CA LEU A 64 1.46 10.67 8.46
C LEU A 64 0.75 9.97 7.28
N TRP A 65 1.23 10.21 6.05
CA TRP A 65 0.74 9.54 4.85
C TRP A 65 0.88 8.02 4.94
N ALA A 66 -0.21 7.29 4.67
CA ALA A 66 -0.19 5.85 4.58
C ALA A 66 0.36 5.43 3.21
N ASN A 67 1.67 5.26 3.13
CA ASN A 67 2.35 4.80 1.93
C ASN A 67 2.41 3.27 1.87
N GLY A 68 2.59 2.75 0.64
CA GLY A 68 2.71 1.33 0.36
C GLY A 68 3.68 1.03 -0.78
N ALA A 69 3.50 -0.11 -1.45
CA ALA A 69 4.34 -0.56 -2.56
C ALA A 69 4.21 0.34 -3.79
N THR A 70 3.05 0.96 -3.99
CA THR A 70 2.81 2.03 -4.98
C THR A 70 2.67 3.36 -4.25
N SER A 71 3.39 4.40 -4.66
CA SER A 71 3.36 5.70 -4.01
C SER A 71 3.46 6.87 -4.99
N HIS A 72 3.09 8.07 -4.51
CA HIS A 72 3.24 9.32 -5.24
C HIS A 72 4.72 9.71 -5.45
N MET A 73 5.62 9.23 -4.58
CA MET A 73 7.05 9.53 -4.66
C MET A 73 7.76 8.85 -5.83
N GLY A 74 7.12 7.84 -6.39
CA GLY A 74 7.58 7.16 -7.58
C GLY A 74 8.53 5.98 -7.30
N ASN A 75 8.24 4.91 -7.99
CA ASN A 75 9.05 3.71 -8.13
C ASN A 75 8.62 3.01 -9.44
N ASN A 76 9.29 1.94 -9.80
CA ASN A 76 8.92 1.17 -10.99
C ASN A 76 7.83 0.11 -10.72
N ASN A 77 7.24 0.07 -9.54
CA ASN A 77 6.17 -0.86 -9.23
C ASN A 77 4.87 -0.40 -9.89
N ARG A 78 4.41 -1.15 -10.88
CA ARG A 78 3.12 -0.91 -11.54
C ARG A 78 2.08 -1.85 -10.96
N TRP A 79 0.86 -1.37 -10.84
CA TRP A 79 -0.29 -2.13 -10.33
C TRP A 79 -0.03 -2.80 -8.97
N ALA A 80 0.78 -2.19 -8.15
CA ALA A 80 1.26 -2.77 -6.87
C ALA A 80 0.57 -2.17 -5.62
N ARG A 81 -0.54 -1.39 -5.80
CA ARG A 81 -1.31 -0.94 -4.63
C ARG A 81 -1.85 -2.13 -3.87
N GLU A 82 -1.86 -2.03 -2.56
CA GLU A 82 -2.34 -3.05 -1.66
C GLU A 82 -3.81 -3.40 -1.95
N GLY A 83 -4.12 -4.70 -1.91
CA GLY A 83 -5.47 -5.26 -2.04
C GLY A 83 -5.98 -5.76 -0.68
N GLY A 84 -6.99 -6.64 -0.71
CA GLY A 84 -7.61 -7.18 0.49
C GLY A 84 -8.22 -6.10 1.38
N ILE A 85 -8.18 -6.28 2.69
CA ILE A 85 -8.73 -5.33 3.68
C ILE A 85 -8.04 -3.96 3.61
N MET A 86 -6.73 -3.93 3.34
CA MET A 86 -6.04 -2.64 3.20
C MET A 86 -6.54 -1.88 1.96
N GLY A 87 -6.78 -2.59 0.86
CA GLY A 87 -7.39 -2.02 -0.35
C GLY A 87 -8.79 -1.47 -0.07
N GLU A 88 -9.63 -2.23 0.61
CA GLU A 88 -10.99 -1.82 1.03
C GLU A 88 -10.95 -0.53 1.87
N ILE A 89 -10.07 -0.46 2.87
CA ILE A 89 -9.91 0.75 3.71
C ILE A 89 -9.57 1.97 2.85
N MET A 90 -8.67 1.82 1.89
CA MET A 90 -8.26 2.93 1.03
C MET A 90 -9.35 3.32 0.03
N GLU A 91 -10.11 2.38 -0.49
CA GLU A 91 -11.26 2.62 -1.37
C GLU A 91 -12.40 3.31 -0.61
N GLU A 92 -12.72 2.87 0.61
CA GLU A 92 -13.68 3.54 1.49
C GLU A 92 -13.25 4.95 1.86
N ASN A 93 -11.96 5.12 2.17
CA ASN A 93 -11.42 6.45 2.45
C ASN A 93 -11.51 7.37 1.22
N LEU A 94 -11.17 6.88 0.03
CA LEU A 94 -11.29 7.66 -1.20
C LEU A 94 -12.75 8.09 -1.45
N TRP A 95 -13.70 7.17 -1.30
CA TRP A 95 -15.13 7.42 -1.50
C TRP A 95 -15.69 8.45 -0.53
N ARG A 96 -15.39 8.30 0.77
CA ARG A 96 -15.96 9.16 1.83
C ARG A 96 -15.14 10.42 2.11
N ASN A 97 -13.88 10.46 1.70
CA ASN A 97 -12.89 11.44 2.16
C ASN A 97 -11.87 11.80 1.07
N LYS A 98 -12.31 12.06 -0.14
CA LYS A 98 -11.40 12.38 -1.26
C LYS A 98 -10.50 13.60 -1.01
N GLU A 99 -10.87 14.47 -0.06
CA GLU A 99 -10.09 15.66 0.32
C GLU A 99 -8.93 15.33 1.30
N GLY A 100 -8.85 14.08 1.79
CA GLY A 100 -7.80 13.63 2.67
C GLY A 100 -7.88 14.22 4.09
N ASN A 101 -9.08 14.45 4.62
CA ASN A 101 -9.25 14.93 5.99
C ASN A 101 -8.91 13.81 6.99
N PRO A 102 -7.93 14.01 7.90
CA PRO A 102 -7.50 12.98 8.84
C PRO A 102 -8.56 12.54 9.85
N VAL A 103 -9.50 13.43 10.21
CA VAL A 103 -10.61 13.10 11.13
C VAL A 103 -11.64 12.20 10.44
N LEU A 104 -11.88 12.40 9.14
CA LEU A 104 -12.75 11.51 8.36
C LEU A 104 -12.08 10.15 8.13
N PHE A 105 -10.75 10.08 8.05
CA PHE A 105 -10.06 8.80 8.00
C PHE A 105 -10.21 8.01 9.31
N ASP A 106 -10.09 8.65 10.47
CA ASP A 106 -10.40 8.01 11.76
C ASP A 106 -11.83 7.47 11.79
N MET A 107 -12.80 8.23 11.27
CA MET A 107 -14.21 7.82 11.19
C MET A 107 -14.37 6.57 10.31
N VAL A 108 -13.70 6.50 9.15
CA VAL A 108 -13.74 5.32 8.26
C VAL A 108 -13.26 4.07 9.00
N LEU A 109 -12.12 4.15 9.69
CA LEU A 109 -11.58 3.02 10.45
C LEU A 109 -12.48 2.59 11.61
N LEU A 110 -13.03 3.57 12.34
CA LEU A 110 -13.95 3.30 13.46
C LEU A 110 -15.23 2.64 12.99
N ASP A 111 -15.80 3.11 11.87
CA ASP A 111 -17.02 2.56 11.29
C ASP A 111 -16.84 1.11 10.86
N LEU A 112 -15.76 0.80 10.15
CA LEU A 112 -15.43 -0.58 9.74
C LEU A 112 -15.28 -1.52 10.93
N VAL A 113 -14.60 -1.07 11.99
CA VAL A 113 -14.37 -1.90 13.18
C VAL A 113 -15.63 -2.06 14.03
N GLN A 114 -16.41 -0.98 14.23
CA GLN A 114 -17.62 -1.02 15.04
C GLN A 114 -18.78 -1.78 14.38
N SER A 115 -18.84 -1.76 13.05
CA SER A 115 -19.85 -2.51 12.30
C SER A 115 -19.52 -4.00 12.14
N GLN A 116 -18.28 -4.41 12.46
CA GLN A 116 -17.85 -5.80 12.27
C GLN A 116 -18.36 -6.72 13.41
N PRO A 117 -19.26 -7.70 13.11
CA PRO A 117 -19.69 -8.68 14.10
C PRO A 117 -18.50 -9.49 14.66
N GLY A 118 -18.59 -9.89 15.93
CA GLY A 118 -17.56 -10.69 16.59
C GLY A 118 -16.31 -9.90 17.02
N LEU A 119 -16.29 -8.55 16.82
CA LEU A 119 -15.16 -7.71 17.19
C LEU A 119 -15.54 -6.77 18.36
N THR A 120 -14.79 -6.84 19.44
CA THR A 120 -14.89 -5.94 20.61
C THR A 120 -13.71 -4.97 20.60
N LEU A 121 -13.99 -3.66 20.53
CA LEU A 121 -12.98 -2.60 20.54
C LEU A 121 -12.84 -1.96 21.92
N LEU A 122 -11.62 -1.91 22.45
CA LEU A 122 -11.26 -1.23 23.71
C LEU A 122 -10.29 -0.08 23.40
N LEU A 123 -10.82 1.13 23.20
CA LEU A 123 -10.03 2.37 23.04
C LEU A 123 -9.54 2.91 24.41
N ASN A 124 -8.50 3.75 24.40
CA ASN A 124 -7.87 4.33 25.60
C ASN A 124 -7.44 3.27 26.61
N THR A 125 -7.10 2.09 26.15
CA THR A 125 -6.83 0.91 26.98
C THR A 125 -5.41 0.42 26.74
N VAL A 126 -4.57 0.53 27.76
CA VAL A 126 -3.15 0.16 27.72
C VAL A 126 -2.97 -1.25 28.26
N VAL A 127 -2.27 -2.11 27.52
CA VAL A 127 -1.80 -3.40 28.04
C VAL A 127 -0.76 -3.16 29.12
N THR A 128 -0.96 -3.73 30.30
CA THR A 128 -0.10 -3.52 31.46
C THR A 128 0.68 -4.76 31.88
N ASP A 129 0.12 -5.95 31.65
CA ASP A 129 0.74 -7.21 32.04
C ASP A 129 0.18 -8.40 31.23
N ILE A 130 0.84 -9.54 31.29
CA ILE A 130 0.43 -10.80 30.65
C ILE A 130 0.53 -11.98 31.62
N GLU A 131 -0.23 -13.03 31.31
CA GLU A 131 -0.03 -14.34 31.93
C GLU A 131 0.39 -15.34 30.85
N LYS A 132 1.40 -16.15 31.14
CA LYS A 132 1.85 -17.21 30.23
C LYS A 132 2.20 -18.48 31.00
N SER A 133 2.12 -19.62 30.32
CA SER A 133 2.63 -20.89 30.79
C SER A 133 3.61 -21.41 29.77
N ASP A 134 4.88 -21.54 30.15
CA ASP A 134 5.98 -21.90 29.27
C ASP A 134 6.04 -20.97 28.02
N ARG A 135 5.86 -21.51 26.85
CA ARG A 135 5.86 -20.78 25.56
C ARG A 135 4.46 -20.39 25.08
N HIS A 136 3.46 -20.35 25.96
CA HIS A 136 2.07 -20.11 25.59
C HIS A 136 1.47 -18.96 26.39
N LEU A 137 1.07 -17.88 25.70
CA LEU A 137 0.30 -16.78 26.30
C LEU A 137 -1.10 -17.26 26.65
N GLN A 138 -1.62 -16.85 27.81
CA GLN A 138 -2.94 -17.25 28.31
C GLN A 138 -3.91 -16.08 28.45
N SER A 139 -3.41 -14.94 28.94
CA SER A 139 -4.23 -13.77 29.15
C SER A 139 -3.41 -12.47 29.13
N VAL A 140 -4.13 -11.36 28.99
CA VAL A 140 -3.59 -10.00 29.04
C VAL A 140 -4.36 -9.21 30.08
N GLN A 141 -3.64 -8.44 30.90
CA GLN A 141 -4.20 -7.40 31.73
C GLN A 141 -4.07 -6.05 31.04
N ALA A 142 -5.14 -5.27 31.04
CA ALA A 142 -5.15 -3.93 30.45
C ALA A 142 -5.90 -2.94 31.33
N PHE A 143 -5.58 -1.66 31.21
CA PHE A 143 -6.19 -0.59 32.00
C PHE A 143 -6.62 0.57 31.11
N ASN A 144 -7.87 0.98 31.27
CA ASN A 144 -8.42 2.17 30.64
C ASN A 144 -8.42 3.32 31.65
N ALA A 145 -7.61 4.34 31.40
CA ALA A 145 -7.49 5.47 32.29
C ALA A 145 -8.72 6.41 32.30
N ILE A 146 -9.51 6.40 31.23
CA ILE A 146 -10.69 7.29 31.07
C ILE A 146 -11.88 6.78 31.88
N ASN A 147 -12.23 5.51 31.72
CA ASN A 147 -13.33 4.88 32.50
C ASN A 147 -12.86 4.20 33.77
N GLN A 148 -11.53 4.21 34.04
CA GLN A 148 -10.89 3.67 35.22
C GLN A 148 -11.17 2.18 35.48
N THR A 149 -11.28 1.40 34.39
CA THR A 149 -11.59 -0.03 34.41
C THR A 149 -10.35 -0.86 34.11
N ARG A 150 -10.16 -1.95 34.85
CA ARG A 150 -9.21 -3.01 34.55
C ARG A 150 -9.88 -4.09 33.71
N TYR A 151 -9.22 -4.50 32.64
CA TYR A 151 -9.65 -5.59 31.80
C TYR A 151 -8.71 -6.78 31.96
N HIS A 152 -9.27 -7.96 32.14
CA HIS A 152 -8.55 -9.23 32.07
C HIS A 152 -9.10 -10.03 30.91
N VAL A 153 -8.31 -10.13 29.83
CA VAL A 153 -8.74 -10.75 28.56
C VAL A 153 -8.02 -12.07 28.38
N LYS A 154 -8.76 -13.18 28.40
CA LYS A 154 -8.25 -14.51 28.05
C LYS A 154 -8.44 -14.75 26.57
N ALA A 155 -7.41 -15.30 25.89
CA ALA A 155 -7.50 -15.65 24.48
C ALA A 155 -6.66 -16.90 24.17
N SER A 156 -6.97 -17.56 23.06
CA SER A 156 -6.20 -18.71 22.55
C SER A 156 -5.04 -18.27 21.67
N GLN A 157 -5.24 -17.21 20.86
CA GLN A 157 -4.27 -16.62 19.95
C GLN A 157 -4.03 -15.15 20.30
N PHE A 158 -2.84 -14.66 20.01
CA PHE A 158 -2.44 -13.28 20.28
C PHE A 158 -1.73 -12.69 19.06
N ILE A 159 -2.03 -11.42 18.74
CA ILE A 159 -1.33 -10.64 17.75
C ILE A 159 -0.75 -9.40 18.41
N ASP A 160 0.57 -9.20 18.28
CA ASP A 160 1.22 -7.96 18.64
C ASP A 160 1.29 -7.03 17.43
N ALA A 161 0.46 -5.99 17.43
CA ALA A 161 0.38 -4.90 16.45
C ALA A 161 0.62 -3.54 17.11
N SER A 162 1.15 -3.52 18.34
CA SER A 162 1.28 -2.32 19.18
C SER A 162 2.33 -1.33 18.69
N GLY A 163 3.14 -1.71 17.70
CA GLY A 163 4.21 -0.89 17.14
C GLY A 163 5.47 -0.83 18.00
N ASP A 164 5.36 -1.02 19.30
CA ASP A 164 6.48 -1.09 20.24
C ASP A 164 6.69 -2.52 20.82
N GLY A 165 5.82 -3.47 20.45
CA GLY A 165 5.97 -4.88 20.81
C GLY A 165 5.65 -5.18 22.28
N VAL A 166 4.52 -4.68 22.77
CA VAL A 166 4.17 -4.79 24.20
C VAL A 166 3.98 -6.23 24.64
N LEU A 167 3.28 -7.07 23.85
CA LEU A 167 3.04 -8.47 24.22
C LEU A 167 4.32 -9.29 24.18
N GLY A 168 5.08 -9.16 23.09
CA GLY A 168 6.35 -9.87 22.94
C GLY A 168 7.36 -9.48 23.99
N TYR A 169 7.44 -8.21 24.35
CA TYR A 169 8.36 -7.70 25.37
C TYR A 169 8.01 -8.22 26.78
N LEU A 170 6.75 -8.07 27.17
CA LEU A 170 6.29 -8.58 28.48
C LEU A 170 6.45 -10.10 28.59
N ALA A 171 6.28 -10.82 27.49
CA ALA A 171 6.47 -12.26 27.44
C ALA A 171 7.95 -12.71 27.40
N GLY A 172 8.89 -11.78 27.24
CA GLY A 172 10.33 -12.09 27.12
C GLY A 172 10.70 -12.73 25.79
N ALA A 173 9.96 -12.41 24.71
CA ALA A 173 10.28 -12.91 23.37
C ALA A 173 11.59 -12.31 22.85
N ALA A 174 12.36 -13.12 22.12
CA ALA A 174 13.61 -12.70 21.50
C ALA A 174 13.37 -11.60 20.47
N HIS A 175 14.11 -10.51 20.56
CA HIS A 175 13.98 -9.35 19.69
C HIS A 175 15.30 -8.64 19.48
N ARG A 176 15.37 -7.80 18.46
CA ARG A 176 16.47 -6.90 18.12
C ARG A 176 16.04 -5.44 18.25
N VAL A 177 17.00 -4.58 18.52
CA VAL A 177 16.83 -3.11 18.57
C VAL A 177 18.03 -2.48 17.87
N GLY A 178 17.78 -1.58 16.90
CA GLY A 178 18.83 -0.94 16.15
C GLY A 178 19.39 -1.80 15.02
N ALA A 179 20.36 -1.26 14.29
CA ALA A 179 20.93 -1.88 13.10
C ALA A 179 21.93 -2.97 13.42
N GLU A 180 21.91 -4.00 12.61
CA GLU A 180 22.93 -5.06 12.51
C GLU A 180 24.17 -4.53 11.80
N THR A 181 25.33 -5.19 12.00
CA THR A 181 26.56 -4.84 11.29
C THR A 181 26.60 -5.49 9.89
N VAL A 182 27.45 -4.95 9.01
CA VAL A 182 27.67 -5.52 7.68
C VAL A 182 28.12 -6.99 7.76
N GLU A 183 28.98 -7.31 8.74
CA GLU A 183 29.56 -8.65 8.91
C GLU A 183 28.51 -9.69 9.32
N GLU A 184 27.45 -9.29 9.98
CA GLU A 184 26.43 -10.22 10.49
C GLU A 184 25.56 -10.79 9.36
N PHE A 185 25.15 -9.95 8.38
CA PHE A 185 24.23 -10.35 7.31
C PHE A 185 24.75 -10.03 5.89
N GLY A 186 25.90 -9.43 5.74
CA GLY A 186 26.44 -9.01 4.44
C GLY A 186 25.67 -7.86 3.80
N GLU A 187 24.89 -7.10 4.59
CA GLU A 187 24.06 -5.99 4.12
C GLU A 187 24.91 -4.73 3.91
N LYS A 188 25.19 -4.39 2.67
CA LYS A 188 26.04 -3.24 2.34
C LYS A 188 25.41 -1.89 2.70
N MET A 189 24.08 -1.84 2.91
CA MET A 189 23.37 -0.65 3.40
C MET A 189 23.39 -0.51 4.92
N ALA A 190 23.88 -1.49 5.67
CA ALA A 190 23.93 -1.41 7.13
C ALA A 190 24.64 -0.12 7.57
N PRO A 191 24.00 0.72 8.40
CA PRO A 191 24.54 2.04 8.76
C PRO A 191 25.71 1.89 9.73
N GLY A 192 26.76 2.69 9.51
CA GLY A 192 27.84 2.84 10.48
C GLY A 192 27.44 3.70 11.69
N GLU A 193 28.28 3.69 12.73
CA GLU A 193 28.02 4.41 14.00
C GLU A 193 27.74 5.90 13.81
N HIS A 194 28.44 6.55 12.88
CA HIS A 194 28.25 7.97 12.57
C HIS A 194 26.85 8.29 12.03
N PHE A 195 26.32 7.44 11.15
CA PHE A 195 24.92 7.58 10.65
C PHE A 195 23.92 7.21 11.75
N GLY A 196 24.28 6.25 12.60
CA GLY A 196 23.50 5.76 13.74
C GLY A 196 22.60 4.57 13.41
N HIS A 197 22.15 3.88 14.45
CA HIS A 197 21.61 2.52 14.36
C HIS A 197 20.09 2.43 14.51
N LYS A 198 19.39 3.55 14.75
CA LYS A 198 17.93 3.57 14.90
C LYS A 198 17.33 4.80 14.21
N LEU A 199 16.07 4.65 13.80
CA LEU A 199 15.29 5.74 13.22
C LEU A 199 14.60 6.54 14.32
N GLY A 200 14.72 7.88 14.27
CA GLY A 200 14.08 8.80 15.19
C GLY A 200 12.56 8.89 14.98
N HIS A 201 11.92 9.70 15.81
CA HIS A 201 10.51 10.03 15.69
C HIS A 201 10.34 11.37 14.98
N SER A 202 9.14 11.65 14.45
CA SER A 202 8.80 12.96 13.86
C SER A 202 7.62 13.59 14.54
N ILE A 203 7.69 14.93 14.67
CA ILE A 203 6.54 15.80 14.88
C ILE A 203 6.63 16.94 13.88
N TYR A 204 5.51 17.32 13.30
CA TYR A 204 5.38 18.43 12.38
C TYR A 204 4.07 19.18 12.61
N PHE A 205 3.84 20.20 11.79
CA PHE A 205 2.65 21.06 11.93
C PHE A 205 1.96 21.24 10.58
N TYR A 206 0.68 21.61 10.66
CA TYR A 206 -0.10 22.12 9.53
C TYR A 206 -0.43 23.59 9.76
N THR A 207 -0.43 24.36 8.68
CA THR A 207 -0.77 25.78 8.68
C THR A 207 -2.05 26.04 7.92
N LYS A 208 -2.69 27.15 8.21
CA LYS A 208 -3.78 27.70 7.42
C LYS A 208 -3.56 29.18 7.14
N ARG A 209 -4.09 29.64 6.03
CA ARG A 209 -4.04 31.05 5.66
C ARG A 209 -5.24 31.80 6.27
N THR A 210 -4.95 32.98 6.80
CA THR A 210 -5.94 33.90 7.39
C THR A 210 -6.14 35.10 6.48
N SER A 211 -7.28 35.80 6.62
CA SER A 211 -7.60 37.00 5.86
C SER A 211 -6.81 38.26 6.32
N GLN A 212 -6.24 38.20 7.51
CA GLN A 212 -5.47 39.28 8.12
C GLN A 212 -4.15 38.72 8.68
N PRO A 213 -3.10 39.53 8.79
CA PRO A 213 -1.86 39.14 9.46
C PRO A 213 -2.09 38.65 10.89
N VAL A 214 -1.40 37.61 11.29
CA VAL A 214 -1.47 37.01 12.63
C VAL A 214 -0.10 37.06 13.27
N ARG A 215 -0.02 37.70 14.44
CA ARG A 215 1.21 37.73 15.24
C ARG A 215 1.46 36.37 15.89
N PHE A 216 2.72 35.93 15.88
CA PHE A 216 3.17 34.78 16.63
C PHE A 216 4.19 35.19 17.70
N VAL A 217 4.02 34.64 18.90
CA VAL A 217 4.98 34.79 20.01
C VAL A 217 5.46 33.39 20.37
N PRO A 218 6.74 33.06 20.16
CA PRO A 218 7.24 31.72 20.42
C PRO A 218 7.21 31.38 21.90
N PRO A 219 6.97 30.12 22.27
CA PRO A 219 7.11 29.70 23.65
C PRO A 219 8.58 29.77 24.10
N SER A 220 8.79 29.94 25.42
CA SER A 220 10.15 30.09 25.97
C SER A 220 11.07 28.89 25.67
N PHE A 221 10.51 27.71 25.49
CA PHE A 221 11.23 26.47 25.19
C PHE A 221 11.51 26.27 23.68
N ALA A 222 11.01 27.10 22.77
CA ALA A 222 11.30 26.99 21.35
C ALA A 222 12.81 27.05 21.05
N LEU A 223 13.26 26.30 20.03
CA LEU A 223 14.65 26.34 19.57
C LEU A 223 15.02 27.81 19.19
N LYS A 224 16.06 28.36 19.84
CA LYS A 224 16.46 29.75 19.66
C LYS A 224 17.33 29.95 18.42
N GLU A 225 18.25 29.03 18.20
CA GLU A 225 19.24 29.13 17.13
C GLU A 225 18.85 28.18 15.99
N ILE A 226 18.16 28.70 14.98
CA ILE A 226 17.71 27.89 13.82
C ILE A 226 18.91 27.30 13.06
N THR A 227 20.08 27.91 13.12
CA THR A 227 21.32 27.43 12.50
C THR A 227 21.84 26.13 13.11
N ALA A 228 21.33 25.72 14.26
CA ALA A 228 21.57 24.36 14.80
C ALA A 228 20.98 23.25 13.89
N ILE A 229 20.09 23.61 12.98
CA ILE A 229 19.54 22.71 11.97
C ILE A 229 20.31 22.91 10.66
N PRO A 230 21.21 22.01 10.24
CA PRO A 230 22.05 22.22 9.05
C PRO A 230 21.24 22.53 7.77
N ARG A 231 20.04 21.96 7.70
CA ARG A 231 19.13 22.09 6.54
C ARG A 231 18.11 23.24 6.66
N TYR A 232 18.24 24.16 7.61
CA TYR A 232 17.23 25.22 7.83
C TYR A 232 16.96 26.08 6.59
N LYS A 233 17.97 26.26 5.70
CA LYS A 233 17.81 27.00 4.43
C LYS A 233 16.85 26.34 3.43
N ARG A 234 16.43 25.09 3.65
CA ARG A 234 15.40 24.39 2.84
C ARG A 234 13.97 24.70 3.32
N LEU A 235 13.83 25.40 4.45
CA LEU A 235 12.53 25.81 4.95
C LEU A 235 11.92 26.87 4.05
N THR A 236 10.64 26.73 3.77
CA THR A 236 9.81 27.70 3.05
C THR A 236 8.47 27.83 3.76
N SER A 237 7.75 28.91 3.51
CA SER A 237 6.46 29.18 4.15
C SER A 237 5.32 28.26 3.70
N ASP A 238 5.47 27.60 2.56
CA ASP A 238 4.49 26.68 1.98
C ASP A 238 4.65 25.22 2.43
N LEU A 239 5.74 24.88 3.13
CA LEU A 239 5.92 23.54 3.69
C LEU A 239 4.91 23.25 4.80
N ASN A 240 4.27 22.09 4.69
CA ASN A 240 3.15 21.73 5.54
C ASN A 240 3.12 20.22 5.82
N GLY A 241 2.78 19.87 7.05
CA GLY A 241 2.51 18.50 7.44
C GLY A 241 3.60 17.53 7.03
N CYS A 242 3.26 16.56 6.21
CA CYS A 242 4.19 15.52 5.79
C CYS A 242 5.36 16.01 4.92
N ASP A 243 5.31 17.19 4.32
CA ASP A 243 6.49 17.81 3.68
C ASP A 243 7.61 18.10 4.69
N LEU A 244 7.26 18.18 5.97
CA LEU A 244 8.16 18.34 7.11
C LEU A 244 8.55 17.01 7.78
N TRP A 245 8.39 15.85 7.11
CA TRP A 245 8.70 14.53 7.64
C TRP A 245 10.11 14.39 8.21
N TRP A 246 11.04 15.19 7.73
CA TRP A 246 12.45 15.24 8.13
C TRP A 246 12.70 16.01 9.44
N LEU A 247 11.67 16.63 10.03
CA LEU A 247 11.70 17.14 11.41
C LEU A 247 11.60 15.92 12.34
N GLU A 248 12.72 15.26 12.51
CA GLU A 248 12.83 14.06 13.31
C GLU A 248 14.02 14.09 14.24
N TRP A 249 13.93 13.35 15.33
CA TRP A 249 14.97 13.25 16.33
C TRP A 249 14.80 12.02 17.21
N GLY A 250 15.88 11.63 17.96
CA GLY A 250 15.85 10.63 19.02
C GLY A 250 16.31 9.25 18.63
N GLY A 251 16.90 9.06 17.42
CA GLY A 251 17.40 7.75 17.00
C GLY A 251 18.60 7.25 17.82
N ARG A 252 19.24 8.10 18.64
CA ARG A 252 20.29 7.66 19.57
C ARG A 252 19.76 7.28 20.95
N LEU A 253 18.49 7.59 21.25
CA LEU A 253 17.85 7.32 22.52
C LEU A 253 17.10 5.99 22.51
N ASP A 254 16.57 5.56 23.66
CA ASP A 254 15.59 4.49 23.71
C ASP A 254 14.25 5.00 23.14
N THR A 255 13.91 4.54 21.94
CA THR A 255 12.72 5.00 21.21
C THR A 255 11.39 4.61 21.86
N VAL A 256 11.41 3.79 22.89
CA VAL A 256 10.24 3.41 23.69
C VAL A 256 10.21 4.16 25.03
N HIS A 257 11.23 3.95 25.86
CA HIS A 257 11.22 4.47 27.25
C HIS A 257 11.52 5.96 27.33
N GLU A 258 12.25 6.54 26.35
CA GLU A 258 12.55 7.98 26.29
C GLU A 258 11.65 8.75 25.31
N SER A 259 10.50 8.17 24.91
CA SER A 259 9.56 8.80 23.97
C SER A 259 9.09 10.19 24.40
N GLU A 260 8.91 10.44 25.71
CA GLU A 260 8.53 11.76 26.22
C GLU A 260 9.67 12.78 26.07
N THR A 261 10.91 12.38 26.35
CA THR A 261 12.10 13.22 26.11
C THR A 261 12.22 13.59 24.63
N ILE A 262 12.03 12.60 23.75
CA ILE A 262 12.04 12.79 22.28
C ILE A 262 10.92 13.75 21.86
N LYS A 263 9.72 13.61 22.39
CA LYS A 263 8.58 14.49 22.11
C LYS A 263 8.88 15.96 22.47
N TRP A 264 9.44 16.20 23.64
CA TRP A 264 9.77 17.56 24.09
C TRP A 264 10.85 18.23 23.20
N GLU A 265 11.87 17.47 22.77
CA GLU A 265 12.86 18.02 21.84
C GLU A 265 12.24 18.30 20.47
N LEU A 266 11.37 17.41 19.96
CA LEU A 266 10.65 17.65 18.71
C LEU A 266 9.72 18.88 18.79
N TRP A 267 9.03 19.10 19.91
CA TRP A 267 8.26 20.33 20.10
C TRP A 267 9.14 21.58 20.13
N LYS A 268 10.28 21.53 20.81
CA LYS A 268 11.28 22.60 20.77
C LYS A 268 11.69 22.92 19.34
N ILE A 269 12.00 21.92 18.53
CA ILE A 269 12.35 22.06 17.11
C ILE A 269 11.19 22.68 16.32
N VAL A 270 10.00 22.11 16.39
CA VAL A 270 8.80 22.56 15.66
C VAL A 270 8.48 24.02 15.93
N TRP A 271 8.47 24.43 17.19
CA TRP A 271 8.19 25.81 17.56
C TRP A 271 9.32 26.79 17.17
N GLY A 272 10.56 26.32 17.14
CA GLY A 272 11.69 27.11 16.62
C GLY A 272 11.65 27.28 15.10
N VAL A 273 11.31 26.22 14.38
CA VAL A 273 11.09 26.28 12.92
C VAL A 273 9.95 27.22 12.58
N TRP A 274 8.83 27.15 13.32
CA TRP A 274 7.72 28.05 13.09
C TRP A 274 8.05 29.48 13.45
N ASP A 275 8.81 29.72 14.50
CA ASP A 275 9.31 31.05 14.88
C ASP A 275 10.18 31.66 13.77
N TYR A 276 11.09 30.88 13.21
CA TYR A 276 11.90 31.28 12.07
C TYR A 276 11.06 31.68 10.86
N ILE A 277 10.06 30.84 10.48
CA ILE A 277 9.17 31.13 9.35
C ILE A 277 8.38 32.43 9.61
N LYS A 278 7.86 32.63 10.82
CA LYS A 278 7.01 33.79 11.17
C LYS A 278 7.72 35.07 11.43
N ASN A 279 8.89 35.03 12.09
CA ASN A 279 9.48 36.18 12.73
C ASN A 279 10.87 36.56 12.19
N SER A 280 11.49 35.73 11.32
CA SER A 280 12.82 36.08 10.77
C SER A 280 12.80 37.23 9.78
N GLY A 281 11.66 37.51 9.15
CA GLY A 281 11.54 38.46 8.05
C GLY A 281 11.93 37.90 6.67
N GLU A 282 12.36 36.61 6.60
CA GLU A 282 12.75 35.99 5.33
C GLU A 282 11.53 35.49 4.51
N PHE A 283 10.34 35.42 5.12
CA PHE A 283 9.12 34.88 4.52
C PHE A 283 7.95 35.87 4.56
N PRO A 284 7.93 36.90 3.67
CA PRO A 284 6.91 37.94 3.72
C PRO A 284 5.47 37.45 3.58
N ASP A 285 5.27 36.31 2.87
CA ASP A 285 3.97 35.68 2.70
C ASP A 285 3.49 34.89 3.93
N ALA A 286 4.34 34.72 4.95
CA ALA A 286 3.99 34.05 6.19
C ALA A 286 3.15 34.94 7.14
N ASP A 287 3.01 36.24 6.90
CA ASP A 287 2.25 37.15 7.77
C ASP A 287 0.79 36.64 7.96
N ASN A 288 0.18 36.18 6.92
CA ASN A 288 -1.19 35.66 6.93
C ASN A 288 -1.29 34.13 7.19
N LEU A 289 -0.20 33.50 7.66
CA LEU A 289 -0.21 32.10 8.06
C LEU A 289 -0.32 31.97 9.58
N THR A 290 -1.08 30.97 10.02
CA THR A 290 -1.13 30.54 11.42
C THR A 290 -1.07 29.02 11.51
N ILE A 291 -0.64 28.49 12.65
CA ILE A 291 -0.72 27.06 12.93
C ILE A 291 -2.19 26.64 13.01
N GLU A 292 -2.54 25.58 12.31
CA GLU A 292 -3.82 24.90 12.43
C GLU A 292 -3.72 23.70 13.37
N TRP A 293 -2.62 22.97 13.28
CA TRP A 293 -2.40 21.76 14.07
C TRP A 293 -0.90 21.50 14.25
N VAL A 294 -0.54 20.97 15.41
CA VAL A 294 0.80 20.44 15.72
C VAL A 294 0.64 19.04 16.27
N GLY A 295 1.52 18.11 15.89
CA GLY A 295 1.52 16.76 16.42
C GLY A 295 1.67 16.75 17.95
N LEU A 296 0.74 16.08 18.62
CA LEU A 296 0.77 15.88 20.08
C LEU A 296 1.49 14.61 20.48
N ILE A 297 1.56 13.67 19.55
CA ILE A 297 2.17 12.36 19.69
C ILE A 297 3.19 12.21 18.56
N PRO A 298 4.43 11.78 18.86
CA PRO A 298 5.43 11.59 17.83
C PRO A 298 5.09 10.38 16.94
N GLY A 299 5.24 10.57 15.62
CA GLY A 299 5.20 9.48 14.66
C GLY A 299 6.44 8.62 14.81
N LYS A 300 6.26 7.42 15.38
CA LYS A 300 7.35 6.47 15.64
C LYS A 300 7.70 5.68 14.37
N ARG A 301 9.00 5.54 14.07
CA ARG A 301 9.49 4.74 12.95
C ARG A 301 9.99 3.38 13.35
N GLU A 302 10.76 3.29 14.43
CA GLU A 302 11.42 2.06 14.86
C GLU A 302 11.35 1.88 16.37
N SER A 303 11.25 0.60 16.79
CA SER A 303 11.41 0.15 18.16
C SER A 303 11.99 -1.28 18.17
N ARG A 304 11.28 -2.25 18.73
CA ARG A 304 11.69 -3.66 18.76
C ARG A 304 11.28 -4.38 17.48
N ARG A 305 12.11 -5.27 16.99
CA ARG A 305 11.84 -6.21 15.89
C ARG A 305 12.02 -7.62 16.45
N PHE A 306 10.95 -8.41 16.48
CA PHE A 306 10.99 -9.75 17.09
C PHE A 306 11.54 -10.77 16.10
N LEU A 307 12.14 -11.84 16.65
CA LEU A 307 12.68 -12.91 15.83
C LEU A 307 11.59 -13.95 15.51
N GLY A 308 11.39 -14.19 14.23
CA GLY A 308 10.65 -15.31 13.66
C GLY A 308 11.59 -16.44 13.24
N ASP A 309 11.06 -17.44 12.53
CA ASP A 309 11.85 -18.54 11.99
C ASP A 309 12.66 -18.11 10.74
N THR A 310 12.38 -16.95 10.20
CA THR A 310 13.12 -16.31 9.11
C THR A 310 13.30 -14.82 9.43
N LEU A 311 14.46 -14.27 9.07
CA LEU A 311 14.78 -12.86 9.17
C LEU A 311 14.85 -12.26 7.76
N LEU A 312 13.94 -11.35 7.41
CA LEU A 312 13.99 -10.63 6.13
C LEU A 312 15.23 -9.72 6.11
N CYS A 313 16.01 -9.75 5.04
CA CYS A 313 17.24 -8.98 4.88
C CYS A 313 17.30 -8.18 3.57
N GLN A 314 18.32 -7.32 3.38
CA GLN A 314 18.52 -6.50 2.18
C GLN A 314 18.45 -7.33 0.90
N GLN A 315 19.09 -8.50 0.90
CA GLN A 315 19.18 -9.37 -0.27
C GLN A 315 17.81 -9.91 -0.69
N ASP A 316 16.89 -10.19 0.25
CA ASP A 316 15.54 -10.62 -0.08
C ASP A 316 14.79 -9.53 -0.86
N ILE A 317 15.06 -8.27 -0.57
CA ILE A 317 14.44 -7.10 -1.21
C ILE A 317 15.06 -6.85 -2.58
N ILE A 318 16.38 -6.70 -2.64
CA ILE A 318 17.08 -6.27 -3.87
C ILE A 318 17.09 -7.40 -4.92
N GLU A 319 17.33 -8.64 -4.51
CA GLU A 319 17.33 -9.80 -5.40
C GLU A 319 15.92 -10.33 -5.66
N GLN A 320 14.89 -9.80 -4.97
CA GLN A 320 13.50 -10.25 -5.05
C GLN A 320 13.38 -11.77 -4.86
N ARG A 321 14.03 -12.31 -3.79
CA ARG A 321 14.10 -13.74 -3.49
C ARG A 321 12.71 -14.36 -3.34
N ASP A 322 12.58 -15.58 -3.85
CA ASP A 322 11.35 -16.36 -3.70
C ASP A 322 11.31 -17.08 -2.36
N HIS A 323 10.14 -17.01 -1.72
CA HIS A 323 9.84 -17.75 -0.50
C HIS A 323 8.65 -18.67 -0.75
N TYR A 324 8.77 -19.97 -0.42
CA TYR A 324 7.66 -20.92 -0.58
C TYR A 324 6.43 -20.54 0.25
N ASP A 325 6.68 -19.86 1.36
CA ASP A 325 5.70 -19.34 2.31
C ASP A 325 5.43 -17.84 2.13
N ALA A 326 5.62 -17.29 0.92
CA ALA A 326 5.27 -15.91 0.60
C ALA A 326 3.77 -15.68 0.84
N VAL A 327 3.42 -14.68 1.64
CA VAL A 327 2.03 -14.34 2.01
C VAL A 327 1.70 -12.87 1.81
N ALA A 328 2.71 -12.04 1.57
CA ALA A 328 2.60 -10.61 1.36
C ALA A 328 3.75 -10.13 0.48
N TYR A 329 3.78 -8.83 0.24
CA TYR A 329 4.82 -8.16 -0.55
C TYR A 329 5.10 -6.76 -0.01
N GLY A 330 6.28 -6.25 -0.36
CA GLY A 330 6.65 -4.85 -0.21
C GLY A 330 7.15 -4.29 -1.54
N GLY A 331 7.33 -2.98 -1.59
CA GLY A 331 7.80 -2.28 -2.78
C GLY A 331 8.26 -0.85 -2.50
N TRP A 332 8.16 -0.40 -1.26
CA TRP A 332 8.77 0.84 -0.82
C TRP A 332 10.30 0.74 -0.89
N SER A 333 10.98 1.87 -1.03
CA SER A 333 12.45 1.91 -0.94
C SER A 333 12.95 1.39 0.40
N ILE A 334 14.16 0.84 0.43
CA ILE A 334 14.92 0.75 1.67
C ILE A 334 15.24 2.18 2.08
N ASP A 335 14.64 2.64 3.17
CA ASP A 335 14.61 4.04 3.58
C ASP A 335 15.17 4.18 5.00
N LEU A 336 16.45 4.58 5.08
CA LEU A 336 17.19 4.72 6.32
C LEU A 336 17.43 6.20 6.63
N HIS A 337 17.16 6.58 7.87
CA HIS A 337 17.31 7.95 8.35
C HIS A 337 18.48 8.08 9.33
N PRO A 338 19.24 9.19 9.32
CA PRO A 338 20.30 9.39 10.29
C PRO A 338 19.73 9.54 11.70
N ALA A 339 20.36 8.90 12.69
CA ALA A 339 19.86 8.88 14.06
C ALA A 339 19.75 10.27 14.74
N ASP A 340 20.61 11.22 14.33
CA ASP A 340 20.57 12.60 14.81
C ASP A 340 19.44 13.43 14.15
N GLY A 341 18.76 12.85 13.15
CA GLY A 341 17.57 13.43 12.54
C GLY A 341 17.80 14.83 11.98
N VAL A 342 17.05 15.80 12.47
CA VAL A 342 17.09 17.19 12.02
C VAL A 342 18.45 17.86 12.23
N TYR A 343 19.23 17.43 13.22
CA TYR A 343 20.56 17.96 13.53
C TYR A 343 21.68 17.28 12.74
N SER A 344 21.38 16.30 11.94
CA SER A 344 22.37 15.58 11.14
C SER A 344 22.90 16.42 9.97
N GLU A 345 24.20 16.35 9.72
CA GLU A 345 24.83 16.88 8.50
C GLU A 345 24.52 16.03 7.26
N HIS A 346 24.08 14.78 7.44
CA HIS A 346 23.65 13.92 6.34
C HIS A 346 22.35 14.43 5.74
N ASP A 347 22.02 13.98 4.52
CA ASP A 347 20.68 14.14 3.96
C ASP A 347 19.63 13.50 4.89
N GLY A 348 18.37 13.94 4.78
CA GLY A 348 17.29 13.49 5.67
C GLY A 348 17.05 11.99 5.64
N CYS A 349 17.39 11.32 4.54
CA CYS A 349 17.31 9.86 4.40
C CYS A 349 18.26 9.36 3.31
N ARG A 350 18.52 8.05 3.35
CA ARG A 350 19.17 7.27 2.30
C ARG A 350 18.14 6.29 1.77
N GLN A 351 17.77 6.44 0.49
CA GLN A 351 16.71 5.66 -0.14
C GLN A 351 17.21 4.93 -1.37
N PHE A 352 17.00 3.60 -1.41
CA PHE A 352 17.24 2.78 -2.58
C PHE A 352 16.07 1.81 -2.83
N HIS A 353 15.68 1.68 -4.08
CA HIS A 353 14.58 0.83 -4.53
C HIS A 353 15.11 -0.50 -5.07
N SER A 354 14.32 -1.56 -4.91
CA SER A 354 14.41 -2.75 -5.76
C SER A 354 13.82 -2.45 -7.16
N LYS A 355 14.16 -3.27 -8.14
CA LYS A 355 13.62 -3.14 -9.51
C LYS A 355 12.12 -3.36 -9.61
N GLY A 356 11.53 -4.06 -8.62
CA GLY A 356 10.12 -4.36 -8.53
C GLY A 356 9.69 -4.72 -7.10
N THR A 357 8.53 -5.34 -6.94
CA THR A 357 8.04 -5.81 -5.64
C THR A 357 8.80 -7.06 -5.17
N TYR A 358 8.99 -7.19 -3.87
CA TYR A 358 9.56 -8.37 -3.22
C TYR A 358 8.54 -9.06 -2.33
N THR A 359 8.71 -10.36 -2.07
CA THR A 359 7.79 -11.14 -1.24
C THR A 359 8.19 -11.11 0.25
N ILE A 360 7.21 -11.23 1.13
CA ILE A 360 7.40 -11.34 2.59
C ILE A 360 6.92 -12.72 3.02
N PRO A 361 7.79 -13.54 3.64
CA PRO A 361 7.45 -14.90 4.07
C PRO A 361 6.65 -14.91 5.37
N PHE A 362 5.76 -15.88 5.54
CA PHE A 362 4.97 -16.05 6.76
C PHE A 362 5.85 -16.34 7.99
N ARG A 363 6.97 -17.04 7.80
CA ARG A 363 7.95 -17.32 8.87
C ARG A 363 8.57 -16.07 9.52
N ALA A 364 8.41 -14.88 8.91
CA ALA A 364 8.82 -13.60 9.52
C ALA A 364 7.71 -12.97 10.39
N LEU A 365 6.49 -13.53 10.44
CA LEU A 365 5.30 -12.92 11.01
C LEU A 365 4.80 -13.59 12.29
N TYR A 366 5.60 -14.40 12.94
CA TYR A 366 5.29 -14.99 14.26
C TYR A 366 6.55 -15.11 15.11
N SER A 367 6.36 -15.22 16.41
CA SER A 367 7.46 -15.33 17.36
C SER A 367 8.06 -16.75 17.36
N GLN A 368 9.37 -16.88 17.17
CA GLN A 368 10.06 -18.14 17.42
C GLN A 368 10.08 -18.54 18.92
N SER A 369 9.83 -17.59 19.82
CA SER A 369 9.86 -17.81 21.27
C SER A 369 8.53 -18.30 21.85
N LEU A 370 7.40 -17.99 21.19
CA LEU A 370 6.05 -18.25 21.68
C LEU A 370 5.20 -18.99 20.64
N ASN A 371 4.40 -19.94 21.09
CA ASN A 371 3.67 -20.85 20.21
C ASN A 371 2.34 -20.26 19.66
N ASN A 372 1.85 -19.16 20.23
CA ASN A 372 0.57 -18.55 19.90
C ASN A 372 0.64 -17.01 19.81
N LEU A 373 1.84 -16.46 19.50
CA LEU A 373 2.04 -15.04 19.27
C LEU A 373 2.42 -14.78 17.80
N LEU A 374 1.55 -14.09 17.10
CA LEU A 374 1.75 -13.57 15.76
C LEU A 374 2.23 -12.11 15.84
N LEU A 375 3.01 -11.68 14.83
CA LEU A 375 3.68 -10.39 14.79
C LEU A 375 3.31 -9.65 13.51
N THR A 376 2.97 -8.37 13.62
CA THR A 376 2.65 -7.58 12.44
C THR A 376 3.10 -6.12 12.60
N GLY A 377 2.96 -5.36 11.51
CA GLY A 377 3.41 -3.98 11.48
C GLY A 377 4.93 -3.86 11.54
N ARG A 378 5.43 -2.98 12.41
CA ARG A 378 6.86 -2.71 12.57
C ARG A 378 7.62 -3.74 13.42
N LEU A 379 6.94 -4.81 13.86
CA LEU A 379 7.44 -5.78 14.82
C LEU A 379 7.95 -7.08 14.17
N ILE A 380 7.81 -7.21 12.85
CA ILE A 380 8.16 -8.42 12.11
C ILE A 380 9.65 -8.74 12.20
N SER A 381 9.99 -10.00 11.90
CA SER A 381 11.36 -10.48 11.86
C SER A 381 12.07 -9.96 10.60
N ALA A 382 12.82 -8.88 10.75
CA ALA A 382 13.57 -8.22 9.69
C ALA A 382 14.84 -7.57 10.25
N THR A 383 15.89 -7.45 9.43
CA THR A 383 17.04 -6.59 9.75
C THR A 383 16.60 -5.13 9.75
N HIS A 384 17.40 -4.24 10.33
CA HIS A 384 17.18 -2.80 10.27
C HIS A 384 17.08 -2.29 8.81
N VAL A 385 17.92 -2.81 7.93
CA VAL A 385 17.95 -2.44 6.52
C VAL A 385 16.65 -2.87 5.82
N ALA A 386 16.29 -4.14 5.92
CA ALA A 386 15.05 -4.64 5.29
C ALA A 386 13.79 -4.01 5.91
N PHE A 387 13.80 -3.80 7.22
CA PHE A 387 12.75 -3.08 7.93
C PHE A 387 12.52 -1.67 7.35
N GLY A 388 13.58 -0.98 6.89
CA GLY A 388 13.47 0.32 6.23
C GLY A 388 12.46 0.34 5.08
N SER A 389 12.28 -0.77 4.36
CA SER A 389 11.28 -0.94 3.30
C SER A 389 9.93 -1.48 3.82
N ALA A 390 9.94 -2.50 4.67
CA ALA A 390 8.74 -3.23 5.07
C ALA A 390 7.86 -2.48 6.11
N ARG A 391 8.35 -1.39 6.70
CA ARG A 391 7.68 -0.64 7.79
C ARG A 391 6.58 0.33 7.34
N VAL A 392 6.40 0.56 6.03
CA VAL A 392 5.38 1.50 5.57
C VAL A 392 3.96 0.98 5.84
N MET A 393 3.05 1.90 6.10
CA MET A 393 1.79 1.58 6.77
C MET A 393 0.85 0.69 5.98
N CYS A 394 0.76 0.84 4.65
CA CYS A 394 -0.10 -0.03 3.84
C CYS A 394 0.47 -1.45 3.75
N THR A 395 1.80 -1.61 3.61
CA THR A 395 2.45 -2.92 3.74
C THR A 395 2.16 -3.53 5.11
N CYS A 396 2.29 -2.75 6.20
CA CYS A 396 1.92 -3.22 7.55
C CYS A 396 0.45 -3.65 7.64
N GLY A 397 -0.47 -2.95 6.96
CA GLY A 397 -1.88 -3.32 6.89
C GLY A 397 -2.11 -4.69 6.23
N VAL A 398 -1.43 -4.95 5.11
CA VAL A 398 -1.45 -6.29 4.46
C VAL A 398 -0.92 -7.36 5.39
N LEU A 399 0.21 -7.11 6.09
CA LEU A 399 0.74 -8.05 7.08
C LEU A 399 -0.26 -8.30 8.22
N GLY A 400 -1.04 -7.28 8.59
CA GLY A 400 -2.13 -7.41 9.56
C GLY A 400 -3.20 -8.41 9.08
N GLU A 401 -3.69 -8.26 7.86
CA GLU A 401 -4.65 -9.21 7.28
C GLU A 401 -4.10 -10.64 7.28
N VAL A 402 -2.84 -10.82 6.88
CA VAL A 402 -2.18 -12.14 6.87
C VAL A 402 -2.24 -12.79 8.25
N VAL A 403 -1.80 -12.10 9.29
CA VAL A 403 -1.75 -12.70 10.64
C VAL A 403 -3.13 -12.89 11.26
N GLY A 404 -4.12 -12.04 10.88
CA GLY A 404 -5.51 -12.23 11.29
C GLY A 404 -6.11 -13.52 10.72
N ARG A 405 -5.95 -13.77 9.41
CA ARG A 405 -6.39 -15.02 8.78
C ARG A 405 -5.60 -16.23 9.25
N ALA A 406 -4.29 -16.06 9.48
CA ALA A 406 -3.45 -17.11 10.05
C ALA A 406 -3.93 -17.51 11.46
N ALA A 407 -4.27 -16.55 12.32
CA ALA A 407 -4.83 -16.81 13.65
C ALA A 407 -6.13 -17.61 13.56
N ALA A 408 -7.01 -17.28 12.60
CA ALA A 408 -8.25 -18.02 12.38
C ALA A 408 -7.99 -19.49 11.96
N ILE A 409 -7.07 -19.72 11.02
CA ILE A 409 -6.70 -21.08 10.62
C ILE A 409 -6.07 -21.84 11.80
N CYS A 410 -5.15 -21.22 12.54
CA CYS A 410 -4.53 -21.83 13.69
C CYS A 410 -5.56 -22.24 14.76
N GLN A 411 -6.53 -21.36 15.06
CA GLN A 411 -7.60 -21.63 16.01
C GLN A 411 -8.53 -22.77 15.53
N GLN A 412 -8.96 -22.71 14.29
CA GLN A 412 -9.90 -23.70 13.71
C GLN A 412 -9.28 -25.09 13.57
N GLN A 413 -7.99 -25.18 13.31
CA GLN A 413 -7.30 -26.45 13.04
C GLN A 413 -6.37 -26.88 14.17
N GLN A 414 -6.33 -26.14 15.28
CA GLN A 414 -5.46 -26.41 16.43
C GLN A 414 -3.98 -26.48 16.04
N LEU A 415 -3.54 -25.58 15.13
CA LEU A 415 -2.15 -25.47 14.70
C LEU A 415 -1.46 -24.34 15.43
N THR A 416 -0.14 -24.46 15.62
CA THR A 416 0.70 -23.31 15.94
C THR A 416 1.05 -22.54 14.66
N PRO A 417 1.43 -21.26 14.73
CA PRO A 417 1.92 -20.52 13.57
C PRO A 417 3.09 -21.22 12.85
N ALA A 418 4.03 -21.82 13.60
CA ALA A 418 5.14 -22.58 13.03
C ALA A 418 4.69 -23.84 12.28
N GLN A 419 3.63 -24.50 12.72
CA GLN A 419 3.03 -25.62 11.97
C GLN A 419 2.30 -25.14 10.72
N LEU A 420 1.58 -24.00 10.81
CA LEU A 420 0.93 -23.40 9.65
C LEU A 420 1.96 -22.96 8.58
N ALA A 421 3.16 -22.54 8.97
CA ALA A 421 4.24 -22.16 8.07
C ALA A 421 4.80 -23.32 7.24
N GLN A 422 4.51 -24.57 7.58
CA GLN A 422 5.03 -25.71 6.83
C GLN A 422 4.41 -25.78 5.41
N PRO A 423 5.14 -26.28 4.40
CA PRO A 423 4.66 -26.34 3.01
C PRO A 423 3.30 -27.03 2.84
N ALA A 424 3.00 -28.02 3.67
CA ALA A 424 1.72 -28.75 3.64
C ALA A 424 0.53 -27.87 4.07
N HIS A 425 0.75 -26.82 4.83
CA HIS A 425 -0.32 -26.02 5.43
C HIS A 425 -0.37 -24.57 4.91
N VAL A 426 0.78 -23.95 4.59
CA VAL A 426 0.83 -22.53 4.24
C VAL A 426 0.04 -22.21 2.96
N THR A 427 -0.07 -23.15 2.03
CA THR A 427 -0.84 -22.99 0.79
C THR A 427 -2.32 -22.65 1.07
N GLN A 428 -2.92 -23.18 2.14
CA GLN A 428 -4.31 -22.82 2.49
C GLN A 428 -4.43 -21.35 2.91
N LEU A 429 -3.43 -20.80 3.63
CA LEU A 429 -3.38 -19.38 3.98
C LEU A 429 -3.21 -18.53 2.72
N GLN A 430 -2.28 -18.90 1.82
CA GLN A 430 -2.06 -18.20 0.55
C GLN A 430 -3.33 -18.17 -0.29
N GLN A 431 -4.00 -19.32 -0.46
CA GLN A 431 -5.26 -19.41 -1.24
C GLN A 431 -6.41 -18.64 -0.59
N ARG A 432 -6.46 -18.58 0.75
CA ARG A 432 -7.46 -17.80 1.45
C ARG A 432 -7.23 -16.29 1.24
N LEU A 433 -5.99 -15.83 1.35
CA LEU A 433 -5.62 -14.44 1.08
C LEU A 433 -5.98 -14.02 -0.36
N LEU A 434 -5.59 -14.83 -1.35
CA LEU A 434 -5.91 -14.56 -2.76
C LEU A 434 -7.42 -14.49 -3.02
N ARG A 435 -8.20 -15.37 -2.39
CA ARG A 435 -9.67 -15.39 -2.52
C ARG A 435 -10.32 -14.11 -2.02
N GLU A 436 -9.74 -13.50 -1.01
CA GLU A 436 -10.21 -12.25 -0.40
C GLU A 436 -9.54 -11.00 -0.98
N GLY A 437 -8.97 -11.10 -2.19
CA GLY A 437 -8.43 -9.96 -2.94
C GLY A 437 -7.03 -9.51 -2.53
N ALA A 438 -6.36 -10.19 -1.58
CA ALA A 438 -4.96 -9.92 -1.31
C ALA A 438 -4.09 -10.32 -2.50
N TYR A 439 -3.01 -9.61 -2.72
CA TYR A 439 -2.04 -9.91 -3.79
C TYR A 439 -0.79 -10.57 -3.21
N ILE A 440 -0.37 -11.65 -3.83
CA ILE A 440 0.92 -12.30 -3.56
C ILE A 440 1.63 -12.42 -4.91
N PRO A 441 2.75 -11.71 -5.13
CA PRO A 441 3.45 -11.70 -6.41
C PRO A 441 3.74 -13.12 -6.92
N ARG A 442 3.51 -13.34 -8.21
CA ARG A 442 3.73 -14.62 -8.92
C ARG A 442 2.84 -15.77 -8.45
N GLN A 443 1.84 -15.52 -7.58
CA GLN A 443 0.84 -16.50 -7.20
C GLN A 443 -0.52 -16.19 -7.84
N GLN A 444 -1.35 -17.22 -7.93
CA GLN A 444 -2.70 -17.11 -8.46
C GLN A 444 -3.67 -17.95 -7.63
N LEU A 445 -4.94 -17.56 -7.65
CA LEU A 445 -5.99 -18.36 -7.03
C LEU A 445 -6.18 -19.65 -7.82
N ALA A 446 -6.12 -20.77 -7.12
CA ALA A 446 -6.38 -22.09 -7.73
C ALA A 446 -7.88 -22.28 -7.97
N ASN A 447 -8.22 -22.67 -9.19
CA ASN A 447 -9.59 -23.03 -9.59
C ASN A 447 -10.66 -22.02 -9.15
N PRO A 448 -10.57 -20.74 -9.56
CA PRO A 448 -11.49 -19.70 -9.12
C PRO A 448 -12.95 -20.02 -9.46
N VAL A 449 -13.18 -20.69 -10.60
CA VAL A 449 -14.48 -21.21 -11.03
C VAL A 449 -14.23 -22.47 -11.87
N SER A 450 -14.16 -23.64 -11.24
CA SER A 450 -13.88 -24.88 -11.96
C SER A 450 -15.03 -25.24 -12.92
N ASP A 451 -14.68 -25.80 -14.06
CA ASP A 451 -15.57 -26.41 -15.06
C ASP A 451 -16.64 -25.47 -15.65
N ALA A 452 -16.51 -24.16 -15.46
CA ALA A 452 -17.42 -23.20 -16.08
C ALA A 452 -17.07 -22.97 -17.55
N HIS A 453 -18.06 -23.02 -18.41
CA HIS A 453 -17.96 -22.48 -19.76
C HIS A 453 -18.24 -20.96 -19.72
N ILE A 454 -17.27 -20.14 -20.18
CA ILE A 454 -17.43 -18.69 -20.18
C ILE A 454 -17.81 -18.18 -21.57
N ALA A 455 -18.84 -17.35 -21.60
CA ALA A 455 -19.23 -16.53 -22.74
C ALA A 455 -19.23 -15.05 -22.35
N VAL A 456 -18.78 -14.19 -23.26
CA VAL A 456 -18.83 -12.74 -23.10
C VAL A 456 -19.53 -12.10 -24.29
N SER A 457 -20.17 -10.93 -24.08
CA SER A 457 -20.87 -10.19 -25.15
C SER A 457 -19.90 -9.74 -26.26
N SER A 458 -18.74 -9.24 -25.86
CA SER A 458 -17.68 -8.79 -26.75
C SER A 458 -16.33 -8.80 -26.03
N THR A 459 -15.24 -8.54 -26.74
CA THR A 459 -13.90 -8.37 -26.15
C THR A 459 -13.14 -7.27 -26.90
N LEU A 460 -12.56 -6.33 -26.16
CA LEU A 460 -11.75 -5.28 -26.71
C LEU A 460 -10.52 -5.86 -27.42
N GLN A 461 -10.26 -5.36 -28.62
CA GLN A 461 -9.02 -5.61 -29.36
C GLN A 461 -8.28 -4.28 -29.52
N LEU A 462 -7.02 -4.26 -29.14
CA LEU A 462 -6.19 -3.07 -29.30
C LEU A 462 -5.71 -2.96 -30.76
N SER A 463 -6.35 -2.10 -31.53
CA SER A 463 -5.99 -1.83 -32.93
C SER A 463 -5.50 -0.40 -33.13
N ALA A 464 -6.23 0.58 -32.62
CA ALA A 464 -5.87 1.99 -32.71
C ALA A 464 -6.50 2.81 -31.59
N LEU A 465 -5.81 3.86 -31.19
CA LEU A 465 -6.28 4.86 -30.24
C LEU A 465 -6.26 6.24 -30.89
N PRO A 466 -7.37 7.00 -30.87
CA PRO A 466 -7.47 8.28 -31.59
C PRO A 466 -6.59 9.36 -30.98
N ALA A 467 -6.13 10.31 -31.78
CA ALA A 467 -5.40 11.49 -31.34
C ALA A 467 -6.39 12.60 -30.95
N ASP A 468 -6.99 12.53 -29.76
CA ASP A 468 -8.08 13.40 -29.32
C ASP A 468 -7.80 14.16 -27.99
N ALA A 469 -6.58 14.02 -27.44
CA ALA A 469 -6.18 14.66 -26.17
C ALA A 469 -5.04 15.69 -26.32
N GLY A 470 -4.77 16.14 -27.57
CA GLY A 470 -3.74 17.13 -27.82
C GLY A 470 -2.34 16.54 -28.02
N TRP A 471 -1.31 17.36 -27.77
CA TRP A 471 0.08 17.07 -28.08
C TRP A 471 0.96 17.25 -26.86
N GLN A 472 1.93 16.35 -26.69
CA GLN A 472 2.89 16.36 -25.59
C GLN A 472 4.31 16.53 -26.14
N PRO A 473 5.01 17.64 -25.84
CA PRO A 473 6.42 17.77 -26.17
C PRO A 473 7.28 16.77 -25.39
N LEU A 474 8.32 16.26 -26.06
CA LEU A 474 9.23 15.27 -25.48
C LEU A 474 10.33 15.97 -24.65
N HIS A 475 9.92 16.69 -23.60
CA HIS A 475 10.85 17.35 -22.65
C HIS A 475 11.58 16.38 -21.71
N SER A 476 11.20 15.11 -21.70
CA SER A 476 11.86 14.01 -21.01
C SER A 476 11.59 12.73 -21.80
N ARG A 477 12.41 11.72 -21.59
CA ARG A 477 12.13 10.38 -22.11
C ARG A 477 10.77 9.93 -21.64
N CYS A 478 9.97 9.35 -22.52
CA CYS A 478 8.69 8.74 -22.17
C CYS A 478 8.50 7.44 -22.94
N ALA A 479 7.67 6.54 -22.45
CA ALA A 479 7.42 5.26 -23.09
C ALA A 479 5.95 4.85 -23.04
N LEU A 480 5.50 4.19 -24.10
CA LEU A 480 4.30 3.36 -24.06
C LEU A 480 4.67 2.03 -23.42
N LEU A 481 4.03 1.71 -22.29
CA LEU A 481 4.14 0.44 -21.60
C LEU A 481 3.04 -0.48 -22.12
N LEU A 482 3.43 -1.55 -22.83
CA LEU A 482 2.55 -2.44 -23.56
C LEU A 482 2.89 -3.90 -23.26
N PRO A 483 1.94 -4.75 -22.79
CA PRO A 483 2.21 -6.16 -22.58
C PRO A 483 2.22 -6.94 -23.89
N LEU A 484 3.06 -7.97 -23.95
CA LEU A 484 3.10 -8.91 -25.05
C LEU A 484 3.16 -10.34 -24.50
N LYS A 485 2.32 -11.20 -25.07
CA LYS A 485 2.22 -12.60 -24.62
C LYS A 485 3.34 -13.46 -25.21
N ALA A 486 3.74 -14.49 -24.50
CA ALA A 486 4.71 -15.47 -24.98
C ALA A 486 4.35 -16.01 -26.37
N GLY A 487 5.31 -16.00 -27.28
CA GLY A 487 5.15 -16.42 -28.66
C GLY A 487 4.56 -15.37 -29.60
N GLU A 488 4.02 -14.24 -29.12
CA GLU A 488 3.51 -13.16 -29.98
C GLU A 488 4.66 -12.30 -30.52
N ARG A 489 4.46 -11.78 -31.74
CA ARG A 489 5.33 -10.75 -32.33
C ARG A 489 4.78 -9.36 -32.02
N LEU A 490 5.67 -8.42 -31.71
CA LEU A 490 5.31 -7.01 -31.62
C LEU A 490 4.91 -6.50 -33.01
N PRO A 491 3.64 -6.08 -33.24
CA PRO A 491 3.24 -5.50 -34.50
C PRO A 491 3.92 -4.15 -34.72
N ALA A 492 4.04 -3.72 -35.96
CA ALA A 492 4.47 -2.35 -36.23
C ALA A 492 3.44 -1.36 -35.64
N ILE A 493 3.97 -0.27 -35.08
CA ILE A 493 3.22 0.75 -34.36
C ILE A 493 3.32 2.05 -35.19
N THR A 494 2.19 2.64 -35.51
CA THR A 494 2.14 3.95 -36.16
C THR A 494 1.76 5.00 -35.13
N VAL A 495 2.61 6.00 -34.94
CA VAL A 495 2.40 7.11 -33.98
C VAL A 495 2.22 8.42 -34.76
N GLN A 496 1.46 9.34 -34.17
CA GLN A 496 1.32 10.69 -34.71
C GLN A 496 2.36 11.59 -34.04
N LEU A 497 3.25 12.19 -34.86
CA LEU A 497 4.29 13.12 -34.41
C LEU A 497 4.18 14.43 -35.19
N ARG A 498 4.70 15.50 -34.59
CA ARG A 498 4.92 16.77 -35.27
C ARG A 498 6.20 17.45 -34.83
N ALA A 499 6.83 18.19 -35.74
CA ALA A 499 7.99 19.04 -35.45
C ALA A 499 7.88 20.31 -36.29
N LYS A 500 8.38 21.44 -35.78
CA LYS A 500 8.42 22.71 -36.56
C LYS A 500 9.52 22.74 -37.60
N GLN A 501 10.56 21.95 -37.37
CA GLN A 501 11.71 21.78 -38.26
C GLN A 501 12.09 20.31 -38.31
N THR A 502 12.77 19.87 -39.35
CA THR A 502 13.26 18.49 -39.46
C THR A 502 14.13 18.11 -38.27
N GLN A 503 13.74 17.08 -37.53
CA GLN A 503 14.44 16.55 -36.36
C GLN A 503 14.59 15.03 -36.49
N LYS A 504 15.65 14.53 -35.90
CA LYS A 504 15.81 13.08 -35.70
C LYS A 504 15.28 12.69 -34.30
N LEU A 505 14.50 11.64 -34.25
CA LEU A 505 14.01 11.04 -33.00
C LEU A 505 14.49 9.61 -32.94
N GLN A 506 15.15 9.28 -31.84
CA GLN A 506 15.48 7.89 -31.51
C GLN A 506 14.34 7.31 -30.69
N VAL A 507 13.91 6.11 -31.07
CA VAL A 507 12.92 5.30 -30.34
C VAL A 507 13.56 3.96 -30.01
N SER A 508 13.53 3.61 -28.73
CA SER A 508 14.13 2.38 -28.21
C SER A 508 13.05 1.38 -27.82
N LEU A 509 13.28 0.11 -28.08
CA LEU A 509 12.50 -0.99 -27.51
C LEU A 509 13.25 -1.51 -26.28
N LEU A 510 12.61 -1.42 -25.10
CA LEU A 510 13.16 -1.90 -23.84
C LEU A 510 12.22 -2.93 -23.21
N THR A 511 12.75 -3.76 -22.34
CA THR A 511 12.00 -4.64 -21.43
C THR A 511 12.70 -4.73 -20.08
N SER A 512 12.14 -5.45 -19.14
CA SER A 512 12.81 -5.73 -17.87
C SER A 512 13.52 -7.09 -17.92
N ASP A 513 14.69 -7.18 -17.31
CA ASP A 513 15.46 -8.42 -17.18
C ASP A 513 14.59 -9.50 -16.50
N ASN A 514 14.02 -9.17 -15.33
CA ASN A 514 12.97 -9.99 -14.73
C ASN A 514 11.62 -9.63 -15.35
N PRO A 515 10.90 -10.57 -16.02
CA PRO A 515 9.60 -10.29 -16.66
C PRO A 515 8.50 -9.79 -15.72
N ALA A 516 8.63 -10.05 -14.41
CA ALA A 516 7.68 -9.55 -13.42
C ALA A 516 7.89 -8.05 -13.07
N ASN A 517 8.99 -7.45 -13.51
CA ASN A 517 9.33 -6.06 -13.25
C ASN A 517 8.89 -5.15 -14.40
N THR A 518 8.79 -3.86 -14.11
CA THR A 518 8.50 -2.78 -15.07
C THR A 518 9.53 -1.65 -14.94
N CYS A 519 10.82 -2.00 -15.00
CA CYS A 519 11.93 -1.05 -14.88
C CYS A 519 12.64 -0.72 -16.21
N GLY A 520 12.39 -1.47 -17.29
CA GLY A 520 12.94 -1.17 -18.61
C GLY A 520 14.48 -1.19 -18.66
N ASP A 521 15.12 -2.06 -17.87
CA ASP A 521 16.58 -2.12 -17.71
C ASP A 521 17.29 -2.97 -18.77
N GLN A 522 16.54 -3.65 -19.66
CA GLN A 522 17.06 -4.42 -20.76
C GLN A 522 16.75 -3.76 -22.09
N HIS A 523 17.79 -3.35 -22.81
CA HIS A 523 17.69 -2.79 -24.16
C HIS A 523 17.59 -3.91 -25.19
N ILE A 524 16.61 -3.81 -26.11
CA ILE A 524 16.37 -4.80 -27.19
C ILE A 524 16.82 -4.25 -28.56
N ALA A 525 16.30 -3.08 -28.96
CA ALA A 525 16.55 -2.51 -30.27
C ALA A 525 16.33 -0.99 -30.29
N ASN A 526 16.90 -0.33 -31.30
CA ASN A 526 16.69 1.09 -31.58
C ASN A 526 16.18 1.30 -33.01
N GLN A 527 15.37 2.32 -33.21
CA GLN A 527 15.01 2.86 -34.50
C GLN A 527 15.16 4.38 -34.46
N THR A 528 15.83 4.96 -35.46
CA THR A 528 15.88 6.41 -35.63
C THR A 528 14.94 6.79 -36.75
N ILE A 529 14.03 7.73 -36.51
CA ILE A 529 13.11 8.29 -37.52
C ILE A 529 13.40 9.78 -37.71
N THR A 530 13.13 10.26 -38.91
CA THR A 530 13.23 11.67 -39.24
C THR A 530 11.83 12.28 -39.27
N VAL A 531 11.56 13.20 -38.37
CA VAL A 531 10.28 13.91 -38.23
C VAL A 531 10.42 15.25 -38.94
N ASN A 532 9.74 15.41 -40.07
CA ASN A 532 9.85 16.61 -40.90
C ASN A 532 8.68 17.57 -40.66
N ASP A 533 7.51 17.04 -40.36
CA ASP A 533 6.26 17.78 -40.25
C ASP A 533 5.26 16.97 -39.40
N GLN A 534 4.04 17.45 -39.25
CA GLN A 534 2.96 16.68 -38.65
C GLN A 534 2.57 15.52 -39.57
N GLY A 535 2.64 14.30 -39.02
CA GLY A 535 2.33 13.10 -39.79
C GLY A 535 2.33 11.80 -38.98
N SER A 536 2.10 10.73 -39.73
CA SER A 536 2.11 9.35 -39.21
C SER A 536 3.49 8.73 -39.41
N TYR A 537 4.10 8.23 -38.36
CA TYR A 537 5.44 7.63 -38.37
C TYR A 537 5.37 6.19 -37.93
N ARG A 538 5.90 5.29 -38.78
CA ARG A 538 5.88 3.85 -38.49
C ARG A 538 7.12 3.43 -37.71
N LEU A 539 6.90 2.76 -36.57
CA LEU A 539 7.91 2.10 -35.75
C LEU A 539 7.79 0.60 -35.97
N SER A 540 8.91 -0.07 -36.24
CA SER A 540 8.91 -1.51 -36.50
C SER A 540 10.14 -2.15 -35.84
N PHE A 541 9.91 -3.05 -34.92
CA PHE A 541 10.95 -3.81 -34.23
C PHE A 541 10.72 -5.29 -34.52
N ASP A 542 11.76 -6.00 -34.95
CA ASP A 542 11.68 -7.47 -35.10
C ASP A 542 11.87 -8.12 -33.72
N TYR A 543 10.76 -8.22 -32.99
CA TYR A 543 10.75 -8.80 -31.64
C TYR A 543 9.60 -9.77 -31.47
N ARG A 544 9.92 -10.92 -30.89
CA ARG A 544 8.94 -11.93 -30.43
C ARG A 544 9.20 -12.19 -28.95
N ALA A 545 8.16 -12.13 -28.12
CA ALA A 545 8.27 -12.39 -26.69
C ALA A 545 8.53 -13.90 -26.44
N ASP A 546 9.47 -14.19 -25.57
CA ASP A 546 9.79 -15.55 -25.08
C ASP A 546 8.88 -15.95 -23.92
N VAL A 547 8.49 -14.96 -23.09
CA VAL A 547 7.55 -15.09 -21.97
C VAL A 547 6.60 -13.90 -21.96
N ASP A 548 5.51 -14.00 -21.21
CA ASP A 548 4.62 -12.84 -20.97
C ASP A 548 5.42 -11.74 -20.27
N ARG A 549 5.44 -10.52 -20.85
CA ARG A 549 6.18 -9.39 -20.31
C ARG A 549 5.68 -8.05 -20.83
N TYR A 550 6.03 -7.01 -20.10
CA TYR A 550 5.84 -5.63 -20.58
C TYR A 550 7.02 -5.15 -21.41
N LEU A 551 6.71 -4.44 -22.49
CA LEU A 551 7.64 -3.74 -23.36
C LEU A 551 7.49 -2.24 -23.18
N PHE A 552 8.62 -1.53 -23.31
CA PHE A 552 8.67 -0.07 -23.34
C PHE A 552 9.02 0.37 -24.77
N ILE A 553 8.08 1.02 -25.44
CA ILE A 553 8.36 1.74 -26.68
C ILE A 553 8.75 3.15 -26.25
N ALA A 554 10.06 3.37 -26.06
CA ALA A 554 10.61 4.54 -25.39
C ALA A 554 11.07 5.59 -26.41
N PHE A 555 10.55 6.79 -26.32
CA PHE A 555 10.92 7.97 -27.08
C PHE A 555 11.98 8.74 -26.29
N GLU A 556 13.13 8.99 -26.92
CA GLU A 556 14.19 9.79 -26.30
C GLU A 556 13.76 11.27 -26.19
N GLU A 557 14.40 11.98 -25.28
CA GLU A 557 14.16 13.41 -25.10
C GLU A 557 14.46 14.18 -26.38
N GLN A 558 13.48 14.90 -26.89
CA GLN A 558 13.59 15.79 -28.06
C GLN A 558 12.50 16.87 -27.96
N PRO A 559 12.76 18.01 -27.29
CA PRO A 559 11.76 19.03 -26.96
C PRO A 559 11.07 19.66 -28.20
N GLU A 560 11.73 19.61 -29.36
CA GLU A 560 11.20 20.15 -30.62
C GLU A 560 10.20 19.18 -31.30
N ILE A 561 10.03 17.97 -30.80
CA ILE A 561 9.07 16.99 -31.26
C ILE A 561 7.95 16.83 -30.26
N GLU A 562 6.73 16.75 -30.73
CA GLU A 562 5.56 16.45 -29.93
C GLU A 562 4.90 15.14 -30.40
N VAL A 563 4.39 14.36 -29.43
CA VAL A 563 3.59 13.15 -29.69
C VAL A 563 2.12 13.44 -29.45
N ALA A 564 1.24 12.86 -30.25
CA ALA A 564 -0.20 12.97 -30.06
C ALA A 564 -0.68 12.06 -28.92
N LEU A 565 -1.64 12.54 -28.14
CA LEU A 565 -2.23 11.85 -26.99
C LEU A 565 -3.67 11.45 -27.25
N THR A 566 -4.14 10.43 -26.53
CA THR A 566 -5.52 10.01 -26.48
C THR A 566 -6.12 10.17 -25.09
N ARG A 567 -7.45 10.38 -25.01
CA ARG A 567 -8.24 10.39 -23.76
C ARG A 567 -8.57 8.99 -23.27
N GLN A 568 -8.36 7.98 -24.09
CA GLN A 568 -8.64 6.61 -23.70
C GLN A 568 -7.76 6.18 -22.53
N ARG A 569 -8.35 5.46 -21.59
CA ARG A 569 -7.68 4.84 -20.46
C ARG A 569 -7.94 3.36 -20.53
N LEU A 570 -6.88 2.58 -20.56
CA LEU A 570 -6.94 1.14 -20.78
C LEU A 570 -6.33 0.38 -19.59
N PRO A 571 -7.00 -0.62 -19.05
CA PRO A 571 -6.44 -1.47 -18.00
C PRO A 571 -5.16 -2.15 -18.47
N GLY A 572 -4.07 -1.99 -17.71
CA GLY A 572 -2.79 -2.63 -18.01
C GLY A 572 -2.01 -2.06 -19.19
N VAL A 573 -2.39 -0.90 -19.76
CA VAL A 573 -1.62 -0.17 -20.78
C VAL A 573 -1.49 1.29 -20.36
N MET A 574 -0.28 1.83 -20.35
CA MET A 574 -0.05 3.19 -19.87
C MET A 574 1.13 3.87 -20.55
N MET A 575 1.20 5.18 -20.39
CA MET A 575 2.37 6.00 -20.74
C MET A 575 3.15 6.32 -19.46
N VAL A 576 4.45 6.09 -19.49
CA VAL A 576 5.37 6.34 -18.38
C VAL A 576 6.47 7.32 -18.80
N PHE A 577 7.01 8.05 -17.84
CA PHE A 577 7.98 9.12 -18.05
C PHE A 577 9.20 8.91 -17.18
N ASN A 578 10.38 9.05 -17.75
CA ASN A 578 11.65 9.15 -17.03
C ASN A 578 11.84 10.60 -16.53
N SER A 579 10.92 11.03 -15.66
CA SER A 579 10.95 12.35 -15.04
C SER A 579 10.52 12.23 -13.60
N LEU A 580 11.08 13.04 -12.73
CA LEU A 580 10.80 13.02 -11.30
C LEU A 580 10.21 14.35 -10.83
N ASN A 581 9.40 14.27 -9.78
CA ASN A 581 9.04 15.45 -9.03
C ASN A 581 10.27 15.90 -8.21
N PRO A 582 10.84 17.09 -8.46
CA PRO A 582 12.05 17.56 -7.76
C PRO A 582 11.87 17.75 -6.25
N ARG A 583 10.62 17.78 -5.75
CA ARG A 583 10.34 17.83 -4.30
C ARG A 583 10.66 16.50 -3.59
N VAL A 584 10.59 15.38 -4.31
CA VAL A 584 10.67 14.03 -3.70
C VAL A 584 11.86 13.20 -4.18
N ALA A 585 12.47 13.53 -5.33
CA ALA A 585 13.61 12.79 -5.85
C ALA A 585 14.58 13.70 -6.62
N LYS A 586 15.85 13.41 -6.51
CA LYS A 586 16.92 14.23 -7.09
C LYS A 586 17.39 13.71 -8.47
N ARG A 587 17.11 12.47 -8.82
CA ARG A 587 17.65 11.80 -10.02
C ARG A 587 16.55 10.98 -10.69
N THR A 588 16.61 10.90 -12.02
CA THR A 588 15.74 10.04 -12.85
C THR A 588 16.28 8.61 -12.97
N ARG A 589 17.45 8.35 -12.38
CA ARG A 589 18.14 7.06 -12.37
C ARG A 589 18.68 6.76 -10.99
N GLN A 590 18.50 5.53 -10.50
CA GLN A 590 19.20 5.03 -9.34
C GLN A 590 20.64 4.66 -9.72
N LEU A 591 21.59 5.10 -8.91
CA LEU A 591 23.02 4.78 -9.05
C LEU A 591 23.48 4.05 -7.78
N ASN A 592 24.50 3.21 -7.93
CA ASN A 592 25.19 2.53 -6.82
C ASN A 592 26.55 3.17 -6.54
N ASP A 593 26.60 4.48 -6.47
CA ASP A 593 27.82 5.29 -6.33
C ASP A 593 28.55 5.13 -4.98
N GLY A 594 27.94 4.46 -3.99
CA GLY A 594 28.50 4.17 -2.67
C GLY A 594 28.69 2.68 -2.38
N ASP A 595 28.58 1.82 -3.37
CA ASP A 595 28.64 0.34 -3.23
C ASP A 595 27.69 -0.21 -2.16
N TYR A 596 26.43 0.24 -2.21
CA TYR A 596 25.38 -0.16 -1.25
C TYR A 596 24.75 -1.53 -1.56
N GLY A 597 25.24 -2.26 -2.57
CA GLY A 597 24.68 -3.55 -2.97
C GLY A 597 23.28 -3.42 -3.57
N VAL A 598 23.05 -2.37 -4.37
CA VAL A 598 21.78 -2.06 -5.02
C VAL A 598 21.96 -2.02 -6.53
N ASP A 599 20.86 -2.23 -7.26
CA ASP A 599 20.85 -2.18 -8.72
C ASP A 599 20.84 -0.73 -9.24
N GLU A 600 21.37 -0.55 -10.45
CA GLU A 600 21.24 0.70 -11.22
C GLU A 600 20.16 0.57 -12.29
N PHE A 601 19.21 1.50 -12.32
CA PHE A 601 18.14 1.51 -13.30
C PHE A 601 17.47 2.89 -13.40
N ASP A 602 16.76 3.12 -14.50
CA ASP A 602 15.96 4.32 -14.73
C ASP A 602 14.59 4.20 -14.03
N PHE A 603 14.08 5.33 -13.53
CA PHE A 603 12.72 5.41 -13.01
C PHE A 603 11.75 5.76 -14.12
N TRP A 604 10.67 4.98 -14.25
CA TRP A 604 9.60 5.17 -15.21
C TRP A 604 8.27 5.38 -14.49
N LEU A 605 7.78 6.62 -14.47
CA LEU A 605 6.63 7.01 -13.65
C LEU A 605 5.42 7.36 -14.51
N PRO A 606 4.22 6.85 -14.21
CA PRO A 606 3.01 7.30 -14.86
C PRO A 606 2.60 8.69 -14.34
N ARG A 607 1.88 9.43 -15.16
CA ARG A 607 1.06 10.54 -14.68
C ARG A 607 -0.29 9.98 -14.26
N ARG A 608 -0.69 10.25 -13.03
CA ARG A 608 -1.97 9.78 -12.47
C ARG A 608 -3.05 10.85 -12.63
N ALA A 609 -4.31 10.47 -12.41
CA ALA A 609 -5.44 11.40 -12.49
C ALA A 609 -5.20 12.66 -11.66
N PRO A 610 -5.60 13.87 -12.13
CA PRO A 610 -6.31 14.14 -13.39
C PRO A 610 -5.38 14.23 -14.62
N HIS A 611 -4.05 14.14 -14.46
CA HIS A 611 -3.05 14.38 -15.50
C HIS A 611 -2.65 13.12 -16.28
N GLN A 612 -3.37 12.02 -16.08
CA GLN A 612 -3.13 10.77 -16.79
C GLN A 612 -3.34 10.95 -18.30
N VAL A 613 -2.35 10.52 -19.06
CA VAL A 613 -2.35 10.56 -20.52
C VAL A 613 -1.90 9.21 -21.08
N LEU A 614 -2.32 8.91 -22.32
CA LEU A 614 -1.85 7.77 -23.07
C LEU A 614 -1.46 8.22 -24.49
N LEU A 615 -0.51 7.54 -25.09
CA LEU A 615 -0.09 7.78 -26.48
C LEU A 615 -1.22 7.42 -27.45
N ALA A 616 -1.45 8.26 -28.45
CA ALA A 616 -2.28 7.92 -29.60
C ALA A 616 -1.45 7.11 -30.61
N PHE A 617 -1.92 5.92 -31.01
CA PHE A 617 -1.21 5.04 -31.91
C PHE A 617 -2.14 4.11 -32.65
N ALA A 618 -1.64 3.48 -33.72
CA ALA A 618 -2.30 2.39 -34.42
C ALA A 618 -1.34 1.20 -34.57
N LEU A 619 -1.85 -0.01 -34.46
CA LEU A 619 -1.13 -1.27 -34.63
C LEU A 619 -1.42 -1.84 -36.03
N GLU A 620 -0.40 -2.34 -36.72
CA GLU A 620 -0.57 -3.00 -38.02
C GLU A 620 -1.40 -4.29 -37.91
N THR A 621 -1.27 -4.98 -36.80
CA THR A 621 -2.09 -6.14 -36.46
C THR A 621 -2.63 -5.93 -35.02
N PRO A 622 -3.95 -6.09 -34.81
CA PRO A 622 -4.54 -5.93 -33.47
C PRO A 622 -3.97 -6.89 -32.44
N LEU A 623 -3.76 -6.41 -31.22
CA LEU A 623 -3.38 -7.23 -30.06
C LEU A 623 -4.61 -7.62 -29.24
N LYS A 624 -4.64 -8.87 -28.77
CA LYS A 624 -5.71 -9.43 -27.94
C LYS A 624 -5.28 -9.39 -26.45
N LEU A 625 -5.23 -8.19 -25.88
CA LEU A 625 -4.74 -8.00 -24.53
C LEU A 625 -5.74 -8.41 -23.44
N TRP A 626 -7.04 -8.37 -23.72
CA TRP A 626 -8.12 -8.57 -22.74
C TRP A 626 -9.00 -9.75 -23.16
N HIS A 627 -8.60 -10.96 -22.78
CA HIS A 627 -9.29 -12.17 -23.23
C HIS A 627 -10.24 -12.70 -22.15
N ARG A 628 -11.40 -13.28 -22.57
CA ARG A 628 -12.34 -13.91 -21.64
C ARG A 628 -11.73 -15.02 -20.77
N ASP A 629 -10.72 -15.73 -21.28
CA ASP A 629 -10.07 -16.82 -20.57
C ASP A 629 -9.28 -16.33 -19.34
N TYR A 630 -8.98 -15.03 -19.27
CA TYR A 630 -8.39 -14.43 -18.05
C TYR A 630 -9.33 -14.47 -16.86
N LEU A 631 -10.64 -14.58 -17.08
CA LEU A 631 -11.62 -14.78 -16.00
C LEU A 631 -11.48 -16.13 -15.27
N LEU A 632 -10.63 -17.04 -15.79
CA LEU A 632 -10.32 -18.35 -15.22
C LEU A 632 -8.87 -18.46 -14.73
N ASN A 633 -8.01 -17.49 -14.95
CA ASN A 633 -6.57 -17.61 -14.66
C ASN A 633 -6.21 -17.40 -13.18
N GLY A 634 -7.16 -16.94 -12.36
CA GLY A 634 -6.93 -16.69 -10.94
C GLY A 634 -5.98 -15.53 -10.62
N LYS A 635 -5.61 -14.72 -11.61
CA LYS A 635 -4.83 -13.50 -11.41
C LYS A 635 -5.76 -12.35 -11.04
N LEU A 636 -5.32 -11.50 -10.13
CA LEU A 636 -6.17 -10.47 -9.50
C LEU A 636 -5.89 -9.06 -10.02
N ARG A 637 -4.84 -8.89 -10.84
CA ARG A 637 -4.39 -7.60 -11.39
C ARG A 637 -3.44 -7.80 -12.57
N PRO A 638 -3.06 -6.73 -13.30
CA PRO A 638 -1.94 -6.80 -14.23
C PRO A 638 -0.65 -7.18 -13.48
N GLU A 639 0.14 -8.02 -14.10
CA GLU A 639 1.46 -8.44 -13.59
C GLU A 639 2.44 -8.51 -14.77
N GLN A 640 2.53 -9.64 -15.47
CA GLN A 640 3.27 -9.78 -16.73
C GLN A 640 2.38 -9.50 -17.95
N HIS A 641 1.05 -9.47 -17.75
CA HIS A 641 0.02 -9.18 -18.73
C HIS A 641 -1.18 -8.50 -18.06
N THR A 642 -2.19 -8.12 -18.82
CA THR A 642 -3.40 -7.42 -18.33
C THR A 642 -4.24 -8.25 -17.37
N ASN A 643 -4.32 -9.57 -17.58
CA ASN A 643 -5.03 -10.57 -16.76
C ASN A 643 -6.53 -10.31 -16.53
N CYS A 644 -7.18 -9.48 -17.33
CA CYS A 644 -8.60 -9.15 -17.19
C CYS A 644 -9.35 -9.27 -18.51
N TRP A 645 -10.66 -9.36 -18.42
CA TRP A 645 -11.57 -9.15 -19.53
C TRP A 645 -12.05 -7.69 -19.55
N VAL A 646 -12.12 -7.11 -20.76
CA VAL A 646 -12.64 -5.77 -21.04
C VAL A 646 -13.56 -5.87 -22.25
N PRO A 647 -14.80 -5.33 -22.21
CA PRO A 647 -15.70 -5.31 -23.35
C PRO A 647 -15.23 -4.35 -24.46
N ALA A 648 -15.69 -4.56 -25.68
CA ALA A 648 -15.42 -3.63 -26.80
C ALA A 648 -16.00 -2.23 -26.50
N LEU A 649 -15.39 -1.19 -27.11
CA LEU A 649 -15.77 0.21 -26.89
C LEU A 649 -17.23 0.52 -27.31
N ASP A 650 -17.74 -0.21 -28.28
CA ASP A 650 -19.07 -0.07 -28.87
C ASP A 650 -20.10 -1.07 -28.32
N ASP A 651 -19.74 -1.86 -27.31
CA ASP A 651 -20.66 -2.80 -26.67
C ASP A 651 -21.66 -2.04 -25.79
N ALA A 652 -22.90 -1.96 -26.24
CA ALA A 652 -23.95 -1.26 -25.52
C ALA A 652 -24.50 -2.01 -24.27
N GLN A 653 -24.21 -3.31 -24.18
CA GLN A 653 -24.70 -4.17 -23.08
C GLN A 653 -23.62 -5.18 -22.67
N PRO A 654 -22.51 -4.72 -22.09
CA PRO A 654 -21.41 -5.58 -21.70
C PRO A 654 -21.85 -6.62 -20.69
N ALA A 655 -21.60 -7.90 -20.98
CA ALA A 655 -21.96 -8.99 -20.08
C ALA A 655 -20.97 -10.16 -20.15
N ALA A 656 -20.74 -10.78 -19.01
CA ALA A 656 -20.03 -12.04 -18.87
C ALA A 656 -20.95 -13.12 -18.27
N THR A 657 -20.88 -14.35 -18.79
CA THR A 657 -21.74 -15.44 -18.38
C THR A 657 -20.92 -16.68 -18.13
N TRP A 658 -21.07 -17.29 -16.97
CA TRP A 658 -20.51 -18.58 -16.57
C TRP A 658 -21.61 -19.61 -16.57
N ARG A 659 -21.40 -20.77 -17.24
CA ARG A 659 -22.36 -21.87 -17.33
C ARG A 659 -21.70 -23.16 -16.94
N TRP A 660 -22.45 -24.00 -16.20
CA TRP A 660 -22.05 -25.34 -15.76
C TRP A 660 -23.01 -26.38 -16.28
N GLU A 661 -22.51 -27.57 -16.57
CA GLU A 661 -23.37 -28.74 -16.92
C GLU A 661 -24.17 -29.19 -15.69
N GLN A 662 -23.56 -29.14 -14.51
CA GLN A 662 -24.19 -29.51 -13.24
C GLN A 662 -24.66 -28.30 -12.45
N GLN A 663 -25.67 -28.51 -11.60
CA GLN A 663 -26.10 -27.46 -10.65
C GLN A 663 -24.99 -27.13 -9.69
N GLN A 664 -24.82 -25.83 -9.46
CA GLN A 664 -23.88 -25.26 -8.50
C GLN A 664 -24.63 -24.81 -7.24
N HIS A 665 -23.94 -24.87 -6.11
CA HIS A 665 -24.36 -24.33 -4.84
C HIS A 665 -23.24 -23.44 -4.31
N ALA A 666 -23.59 -22.23 -3.93
CA ALA A 666 -22.68 -21.30 -3.29
C ALA A 666 -23.39 -20.57 -2.16
N ARG A 667 -22.66 -20.15 -1.15
CA ARG A 667 -23.16 -19.26 -0.09
C ARG A 667 -22.87 -17.82 -0.40
N GLN A 668 -21.85 -17.59 -1.21
CA GLN A 668 -21.41 -16.25 -1.58
C GLN A 668 -20.75 -16.28 -2.95
N ILE A 669 -20.97 -15.22 -3.71
CA ILE A 669 -20.29 -14.93 -4.96
C ILE A 669 -19.44 -13.69 -4.75
N THR A 670 -18.17 -13.77 -5.14
CA THR A 670 -17.25 -12.64 -5.11
C THR A 670 -16.88 -12.24 -6.54
N LEU A 671 -17.03 -10.96 -6.84
CA LEU A 671 -16.57 -10.32 -8.07
C LEU A 671 -15.32 -9.50 -7.82
N LEU A 672 -14.36 -9.55 -8.73
CA LEU A 672 -13.14 -8.76 -8.65
C LEU A 672 -13.02 -7.86 -9.88
N PHE A 673 -13.25 -6.55 -9.67
CA PHE A 673 -13.15 -5.50 -10.67
C PHE A 673 -11.79 -4.80 -10.64
N ASP A 674 -11.42 -4.14 -11.74
CA ASP A 674 -10.31 -3.19 -11.73
C ASP A 674 -10.73 -1.90 -10.98
N ASN A 675 -9.87 -1.48 -10.09
CA ASN A 675 -9.99 -0.21 -9.38
C ASN A 675 -8.67 0.58 -9.46
N ASP A 676 -7.99 0.52 -10.61
CA ASP A 676 -6.71 1.16 -10.90
C ASP A 676 -5.64 0.85 -9.84
N PHE A 677 -5.17 -0.39 -9.81
CA PHE A 677 -4.16 -0.85 -8.86
C PHE A 677 -2.79 -0.14 -8.98
N ASP A 678 -2.61 0.74 -9.97
CA ASP A 678 -1.44 1.64 -10.06
C ASP A 678 -1.68 3.00 -9.38
N HIS A 679 -2.94 3.36 -9.07
CA HIS A 679 -3.26 4.61 -8.40
C HIS A 679 -2.88 4.54 -6.92
N ALA A 680 -1.89 5.35 -6.50
CA ALA A 680 -1.59 5.51 -5.09
C ALA A 680 -2.72 6.31 -4.40
N MET A 681 -3.23 5.80 -3.31
CA MET A 681 -4.33 6.38 -2.53
C MET A 681 -3.82 6.82 -1.16
N GLU A 682 -2.81 7.70 -1.14
CA GLU A 682 -2.30 8.23 0.12
C GLU A 682 -3.44 8.90 0.90
N THR A 683 -3.38 8.75 2.22
CA THR A 683 -4.32 9.37 3.15
C THR A 683 -3.96 10.83 3.41
N VAL A 684 -4.48 11.42 4.38
CA VAL A 684 -4.19 12.70 5.05
C VAL A 684 -3.65 13.82 4.13
N GLN A 685 -4.51 14.78 3.82
CA GLN A 685 -4.23 16.01 3.06
C GLN A 685 -3.63 15.82 1.65
N MET A 686 -3.76 14.63 1.14
CA MET A 686 -3.58 14.32 -0.27
C MET A 686 -4.96 14.25 -0.90
N GLY A 687 -5.45 15.38 -1.40
CA GLY A 687 -6.72 15.44 -2.12
C GLY A 687 -6.65 14.65 -3.43
N HIS A 688 -7.73 13.93 -3.75
CA HIS A 688 -7.86 13.19 -5.00
C HIS A 688 -8.84 13.88 -5.94
N ALA A 689 -8.57 13.81 -7.24
CA ALA A 689 -9.43 14.43 -8.25
C ALA A 689 -10.84 13.82 -8.30
N GLN A 690 -10.96 12.55 -7.95
CA GLN A 690 -12.19 11.76 -8.04
C GLN A 690 -12.37 10.94 -6.75
N ALA A 691 -13.63 10.72 -6.35
CA ALA A 691 -13.99 9.88 -5.21
C ALA A 691 -13.98 8.38 -5.55
N VAL A 692 -13.95 8.04 -6.84
CA VAL A 692 -13.88 6.66 -7.36
C VAL A 692 -12.91 6.66 -8.52
N THR A 693 -12.07 5.63 -8.62
CA THR A 693 -11.11 5.51 -9.71
C THR A 693 -11.80 5.28 -11.06
N PRO A 694 -11.21 5.75 -12.17
CA PRO A 694 -11.90 5.72 -13.48
C PRO A 694 -12.31 4.34 -13.98
N HIS A 695 -11.54 3.29 -13.66
CA HIS A 695 -11.82 1.91 -14.10
C HIS A 695 -12.88 1.19 -13.26
N CYS A 696 -13.26 1.75 -12.11
CA CYS A 696 -14.22 1.12 -11.21
C CYS A 696 -15.58 0.93 -11.90
N THR A 697 -16.10 -0.30 -11.88
CA THR A 697 -17.47 -0.61 -12.29
C THR A 697 -18.43 -0.12 -11.21
N THR A 698 -19.15 0.96 -11.48
CA THR A 698 -20.02 1.62 -10.50
C THR A 698 -21.45 1.09 -10.48
N HIS A 699 -21.92 0.52 -11.62
CA HIS A 699 -23.26 -0.04 -11.72
C HIS A 699 -23.21 -1.37 -12.46
N TYR A 700 -23.76 -2.43 -11.85
CA TYR A 700 -23.86 -3.77 -12.42
C TYR A 700 -25.06 -4.54 -11.87
N ARG A 701 -25.44 -5.63 -12.59
CA ARG A 701 -26.42 -6.61 -12.15
C ARG A 701 -25.83 -8.00 -12.18
N LEU A 702 -26.18 -8.80 -11.18
CA LEU A 702 -25.78 -10.20 -11.08
C LEU A 702 -27.01 -11.08 -11.05
N TRP A 703 -27.05 -12.06 -11.95
CA TRP A 703 -28.18 -12.95 -12.15
C TRP A 703 -27.74 -14.40 -11.88
N LEU A 704 -28.62 -15.18 -11.28
CA LEU A 704 -28.53 -16.64 -11.15
C LEU A 704 -29.63 -17.26 -11.98
N ASP A 705 -29.30 -17.93 -13.08
CA ASP A 705 -30.25 -18.32 -14.12
C ASP A 705 -31.11 -17.10 -14.53
N GLU A 706 -32.44 -17.14 -14.31
CA GLU A 706 -33.35 -16.02 -14.60
C GLU A 706 -33.64 -15.12 -13.37
N MET A 707 -33.05 -15.43 -12.22
CA MET A 707 -33.28 -14.68 -10.99
C MET A 707 -32.26 -13.55 -10.84
N LEU A 708 -32.71 -12.30 -10.70
CA LEU A 708 -31.84 -11.19 -10.31
C LEU A 708 -31.42 -11.39 -8.84
N LEU A 709 -30.15 -11.70 -8.63
CA LEU A 709 -29.59 -11.81 -7.27
C LEU A 709 -29.41 -10.42 -6.66
N VAL A 710 -28.79 -9.50 -7.40
CA VAL A 710 -28.51 -8.16 -6.91
C VAL A 710 -28.35 -7.16 -8.07
N GLU A 711 -28.78 -5.91 -7.86
CA GLU A 711 -28.41 -4.73 -8.64
C GLU A 711 -27.66 -3.76 -7.73
N VAL A 712 -26.43 -3.42 -8.11
CA VAL A 712 -25.58 -2.46 -7.38
C VAL A 712 -25.43 -1.20 -8.24
N ARG A 713 -25.67 -0.01 -7.67
CA ARG A 713 -25.73 1.27 -8.41
C ARG A 713 -24.62 2.26 -8.05
N GLU A 714 -23.94 2.09 -6.95
CA GLU A 714 -22.92 3.04 -6.45
C GLU A 714 -21.72 2.28 -5.92
N ASN A 715 -21.25 1.28 -6.68
CA ASN A 715 -20.06 0.55 -6.28
C ASN A 715 -18.81 1.42 -6.38
N HIS A 716 -17.94 1.29 -5.40
CA HIS A 716 -16.62 1.92 -5.35
C HIS A 716 -15.51 0.93 -4.95
N HIS A 717 -15.86 -0.33 -4.74
CA HIS A 717 -14.94 -1.39 -4.35
C HIS A 717 -14.43 -2.22 -5.53
N SER A 718 -13.20 -2.68 -5.43
CA SER A 718 -12.63 -3.69 -6.34
C SER A 718 -13.18 -5.08 -6.04
N LEU A 719 -13.36 -5.42 -4.76
CA LEU A 719 -13.84 -6.73 -4.32
C LEU A 719 -15.29 -6.61 -3.82
N CYS A 720 -16.22 -7.30 -4.49
CA CYS A 720 -17.64 -7.24 -4.20
C CYS A 720 -18.19 -8.62 -3.81
N HIS A 721 -18.71 -8.73 -2.59
CA HIS A 721 -19.28 -9.96 -2.06
C HIS A 721 -20.81 -9.94 -2.10
N HIS A 722 -21.42 -11.03 -2.61
CA HIS A 722 -22.87 -11.18 -2.69
C HIS A 722 -23.31 -12.49 -2.07
N ALA A 723 -24.11 -12.41 -1.02
CA ALA A 723 -24.71 -13.59 -0.39
C ALA A 723 -25.70 -14.27 -1.35
N VAL A 724 -25.66 -15.61 -1.39
CA VAL A 724 -26.61 -16.44 -2.13
C VAL A 724 -27.56 -17.09 -1.12
N PRO A 725 -28.89 -17.04 -1.31
CA PRO A 725 -29.84 -17.72 -0.44
C PRO A 725 -29.55 -19.22 -0.36
N GLN A 726 -29.78 -19.83 0.81
CA GLN A 726 -29.36 -21.21 1.09
C GLN A 726 -30.01 -22.26 0.24
N ASP A 727 -31.22 -22.03 -0.22
CA ASP A 727 -32.08 -22.90 -1.01
C ASP A 727 -31.92 -22.69 -2.51
N VAL A 728 -31.05 -21.76 -2.93
CA VAL A 728 -30.82 -21.46 -4.34
C VAL A 728 -29.69 -22.31 -4.90
N SER A 729 -29.98 -23.01 -5.99
CA SER A 729 -29.02 -23.65 -6.87
C SER A 729 -29.16 -23.08 -8.27
N PHE A 730 -28.09 -23.03 -9.03
CA PHE A 730 -28.07 -22.43 -10.36
C PHE A 730 -27.12 -23.21 -11.31
N ARG A 731 -27.33 -23.04 -12.61
CA ARG A 731 -26.41 -23.51 -13.66
C ARG A 731 -25.72 -22.38 -14.40
N GLN A 732 -26.20 -21.15 -14.18
CA GLN A 732 -25.66 -19.98 -14.88
C GLN A 732 -25.52 -18.83 -13.91
N ILE A 733 -24.41 -18.11 -14.04
CA ILE A 733 -24.26 -16.76 -13.49
C ILE A 733 -24.07 -15.81 -14.66
N ARG A 734 -24.83 -14.71 -14.70
CA ARG A 734 -24.66 -13.63 -15.67
C ARG A 734 -24.40 -12.32 -14.94
N LEU A 735 -23.28 -11.68 -15.30
CA LEU A 735 -22.92 -10.36 -14.84
C LEU A 735 -23.11 -9.35 -15.98
N GLU A 736 -23.94 -8.34 -15.77
CA GLU A 736 -24.15 -7.20 -16.67
C GLU A 736 -23.42 -5.99 -16.12
N LEU A 737 -22.54 -5.37 -16.93
CA LEU A 737 -21.82 -4.14 -16.59
C LEU A 737 -22.55 -2.96 -17.19
N ILE A 738 -23.10 -2.05 -16.35
CA ILE A 738 -24.01 -0.98 -16.79
C ILE A 738 -23.27 0.35 -16.87
N ALA A 739 -22.40 0.65 -15.89
CA ALA A 739 -21.62 1.87 -15.87
C ALA A 739 -20.28 1.70 -15.14
N SER A 740 -19.31 2.52 -15.54
CA SER A 740 -18.03 2.71 -14.86
C SER A 740 -17.80 4.18 -14.55
N ALA A 741 -16.78 4.47 -13.75
CA ALA A 741 -16.49 5.84 -13.28
C ALA A 741 -15.79 6.74 -14.32
N GLY A 742 -15.65 6.32 -15.58
CA GLY A 742 -15.12 7.16 -16.67
C GLY A 742 -14.07 6.52 -17.57
N ALA A 743 -13.72 5.25 -17.34
CA ALA A 743 -12.93 4.43 -18.23
C ALA A 743 -13.67 3.11 -18.50
N LEU A 744 -13.14 2.26 -19.38
CA LEU A 744 -13.72 0.95 -19.64
C LEU A 744 -13.70 0.10 -18.36
N PRO A 745 -14.80 -0.60 -18.01
CA PRO A 745 -14.80 -1.54 -16.92
C PRO A 745 -13.91 -2.74 -17.25
N ALA A 746 -13.23 -3.26 -16.23
CA ALA A 746 -12.44 -4.47 -16.36
C ALA A 746 -12.76 -5.44 -15.23
N LEU A 747 -12.81 -6.73 -15.56
CA LEU A 747 -13.13 -7.81 -14.63
C LEU A 747 -11.98 -8.81 -14.62
N TYR A 748 -11.44 -9.09 -13.43
CA TYR A 748 -10.40 -10.11 -13.24
C TYR A 748 -10.97 -11.50 -13.00
N GLY A 749 -12.13 -11.61 -12.34
CA GLY A 749 -12.73 -12.90 -12.10
C GLY A 749 -14.01 -12.88 -11.25
N LEU A 750 -14.54 -14.08 -11.12
CA LEU A 750 -15.64 -14.41 -10.24
C LEU A 750 -15.26 -15.64 -9.42
N HIS A 751 -15.57 -15.64 -8.14
CA HIS A 751 -15.30 -16.75 -7.24
C HIS A 751 -16.58 -17.24 -6.56
N LEU A 752 -16.70 -18.56 -6.36
CA LEU A 752 -17.78 -19.18 -5.62
C LEU A 752 -17.29 -19.67 -4.26
N HIS A 753 -17.98 -19.30 -3.20
CA HIS A 753 -17.70 -19.76 -1.84
C HIS A 753 -18.80 -20.72 -1.38
N GLN A 754 -18.44 -21.94 -1.00
CA GLN A 754 -19.37 -22.93 -0.47
C GLN A 754 -19.77 -22.65 0.99
N ASN A 755 -18.85 -22.07 1.75
CA ASN A 755 -19.11 -21.57 3.10
C ASN A 755 -19.23 -20.04 3.01
N ALA A 756 -20.29 -19.47 3.52
CA ALA A 756 -20.36 -18.01 3.66
C ALA A 756 -19.23 -17.58 4.61
N ALA A 757 -18.42 -16.58 4.23
CA ALA A 757 -17.79 -15.75 5.23
C ALA A 757 -18.95 -15.17 6.07
N MET A 758 -18.84 -15.16 7.40
CA MET A 758 -19.86 -14.49 8.21
C MET A 758 -19.87 -13.00 7.82
N PRO A 759 -21.06 -12.42 7.65
CA PRO A 759 -21.22 -11.03 7.23
C PRO A 759 -20.55 -10.05 8.18
#